data_eea7e62da399167fd857553014dd738a
#
_entry.id   eea7e62da399167fd857553014dd738a
#
_cell.length_a   1.000
_cell.length_b   1.000
_cell.length_c   1.000
_cell.angle_alpha   90.00
_cell.angle_beta   90.00
_cell.angle_gamma   90.00
#
_symmetry.space_group_name_H-M   'P 1'
#
loop_
_entity.id
_entity.type
_entity.pdbx_description
1 polymer ?
#
loop_
_entity_poly.entity_id
_entity_poly.type
_entity_poly.pdbx_seq_one_letter_code
_entity_poly.pdbx_strand_id
1 'polypeptide(L)'
;MENKLFIMRTKSYLILTFLFITAQLTAQTLVKITVEKQKPEITVAPNMYGIFFEDINFAADGGLYAEMIKNRSFDFPNSPFMGWLTYGKVSVQTEGAPFPRNQHYARLLNDGLLTGTGLLNEGFRGIGVEKNKKYNLSLYAKNVNKGENKLKIEIISAANEIIASGEIEINSGDWEKYKLELQAEETCAHAKLRVDLISQGELDIEHVSLFPAETWKNRENGMRKDLAQALADLKPGVFRFPGGCIIEGNNLETRYQWKNSVGAVENRPVNENRWNYVFQHRFTPDYFQSYGLGFFEYFQLCEDFGADALPVVSCGMACQFITDECVPVDDLEPYIQDALDLVEFANGPVTSKWGKVRVEMGHPESFGLKYIGIGNEQWGEVFPKHLEAFQKAFDEKYPEIQIIGSSGPSADGEQFDYLWGQMKKLDVDLVDEHYYKDPDWFLQNADRYDDYSRKGPKVFAGEYACHVQPEKKNSFYAALCEASFLTGIERNSDVVRLATYAPLFAHVDAWQWKPDMIWFDNLRSVKSANYYVQQLYSKYKGTTVQNVKMNGENVVGQNGIYASVVTDKDNDQLIIKISNTGKSEKEVELDFKLKELPGVLKGKQITLKANLDDENTLDEPFLVKPLEKEVVLDSKSPKISIEAESFHVFVLDL
;
A
#
# COMPACT_ATOMS: atom_id res chain seq x y z
N MET A 1 22.87 74.93 59.60
CA MET A 1 23.66 74.73 60.86
C MET A 1 23.89 73.30 61.04
N GLU A 2 25.16 73.04 61.11
CA GLU A 2 25.88 71.84 61.65
C GLU A 2 25.69 70.47 61.10
N ASN A 3 26.75 70.19 60.38
CA ASN A 3 27.43 68.88 60.18
C ASN A 3 27.50 67.99 61.38
N LYS A 4 27.35 66.70 61.19
CA LYS A 4 28.23 65.67 61.80
C LYS A 4 28.41 64.48 60.88
N LEU A 5 29.64 64.35 60.40
CA LEU A 5 30.21 63.16 59.78
C LEU A 5 30.13 62.00 60.74
N PHE A 6 29.67 60.83 60.28
CA PHE A 6 29.89 59.53 60.98
C PHE A 6 30.56 58.56 60.01
N ILE A 7 31.83 58.34 60.29
CA ILE A 7 32.67 57.32 59.62
C ILE A 7 32.31 55.97 60.19
N MET A 8 31.70 55.10 59.40
CA MET A 8 31.63 53.65 59.74
C MET A 8 32.52 52.87 58.80
N ARG A 9 33.48 52.21 59.41
CA ARG A 9 34.36 51.21 58.78
C ARG A 9 33.55 50.01 58.32
N THR A 10 33.48 49.77 57.01
CA THR A 10 32.95 48.55 56.43
C THR A 10 34.09 47.54 56.31
N LYS A 11 33.99 46.43 57.04
CA LYS A 11 34.80 45.24 56.83
C LYS A 11 34.32 44.56 55.56
N SER A 12 35.19 44.46 54.55
CA SER A 12 34.97 43.68 53.35
C SER A 12 35.01 42.18 53.73
N TYR A 13 33.86 41.52 53.63
CA TYR A 13 33.79 40.04 53.58
C TYR A 13 33.85 39.62 52.12
N LEU A 14 34.96 39.01 51.73
CA LEU A 14 35.12 38.31 50.46
C LEU A 14 34.26 37.02 50.55
N ILE A 15 33.10 37.01 49.96
CA ILE A 15 32.33 35.77 49.76
C ILE A 15 32.89 35.11 48.52
N LEU A 16 33.69 34.08 48.70
CA LEU A 16 34.09 33.14 47.64
C LEU A 16 32.87 32.25 47.31
N THR A 17 32.17 32.60 46.25
CA THR A 17 31.11 31.75 45.71
C THR A 17 31.78 30.64 44.89
N PHE A 18 31.94 29.45 45.50
CA PHE A 18 32.25 28.24 44.76
C PHE A 18 31.04 27.87 43.87
N LEU A 19 31.14 28.16 42.58
CA LEU A 19 30.25 27.52 41.58
C LEU A 19 30.59 26.02 41.52
N PHE A 20 29.81 25.23 42.21
CA PHE A 20 29.75 23.81 41.94
C PHE A 20 29.01 23.63 40.59
N ILE A 21 29.78 23.55 39.50
CA ILE A 21 29.28 22.94 38.25
C ILE A 21 29.17 21.46 38.58
N THR A 22 28.01 21.04 39.01
CA THR A 22 27.63 19.63 38.99
C THR A 22 27.45 19.27 37.50
N ALA A 23 28.53 18.82 36.86
CA ALA A 23 28.41 18.00 35.67
C ALA A 23 27.58 16.78 36.14
N GLN A 24 26.30 16.77 35.84
CA GLN A 24 25.53 15.54 35.81
C GLN A 24 26.16 14.67 34.72
N LEU A 25 27.14 13.87 35.08
CA LEU A 25 27.45 12.64 34.37
C LEU A 25 26.14 11.84 34.46
N THR A 26 25.29 11.95 33.46
CA THR A 26 24.22 10.95 33.20
C THR A 26 24.96 9.65 32.99
N ALA A 27 25.05 8.84 34.05
CA ALA A 27 25.57 7.49 33.93
C ALA A 27 24.74 6.82 32.86
N GLN A 28 25.35 6.55 31.70
CA GLN A 28 24.74 5.82 30.61
C GLN A 28 24.25 4.50 31.22
N THR A 29 22.93 4.26 31.14
CA THR A 29 22.36 3.04 31.73
C THR A 29 22.83 1.87 30.89
N LEU A 30 23.74 1.07 31.43
CA LEU A 30 24.19 -0.16 30.79
C LEU A 30 23.05 -1.18 30.78
N VAL A 31 22.64 -1.57 29.61
CA VAL A 31 21.63 -2.60 29.36
C VAL A 31 22.32 -3.86 28.88
N LYS A 32 22.15 -4.98 29.57
CA LYS A 32 22.72 -6.26 29.14
C LYS A 32 21.65 -7.10 28.45
N ILE A 33 21.92 -7.50 27.19
CA ILE A 33 21.07 -8.36 26.40
C ILE A 33 21.82 -9.67 26.10
N THR A 34 21.23 -10.80 26.47
CA THR A 34 21.73 -12.12 26.10
C THR A 34 21.09 -12.60 24.82
N VAL A 35 21.91 -13.06 23.87
CA VAL A 35 21.47 -13.63 22.59
C VAL A 35 21.92 -15.09 22.55
N GLU A 36 20.97 -16.00 22.49
CA GLU A 36 21.22 -17.42 22.47
C GLU A 36 20.40 -18.17 21.41
N LYS A 37 20.81 -19.38 21.08
CA LYS A 37 20.08 -20.19 20.11
C LYS A 37 18.66 -20.48 20.60
N GLN A 38 17.66 -20.10 19.77
CA GLN A 38 16.25 -20.42 20.02
C GLN A 38 16.03 -21.94 20.00
N LYS A 39 15.29 -22.47 20.99
CA LYS A 39 14.92 -23.87 21.07
C LYS A 39 13.45 -24.01 21.51
N PRO A 40 12.60 -24.71 20.71
CA PRO A 40 12.92 -25.26 19.39
C PRO A 40 13.30 -24.15 18.39
N GLU A 41 13.94 -24.52 17.30
CA GLU A 41 14.31 -23.56 16.24
C GLU A 41 13.04 -22.98 15.60
N ILE A 42 12.99 -21.66 15.47
CA ILE A 42 11.92 -20.92 14.83
C ILE A 42 12.44 -20.37 13.50
N THR A 43 11.77 -20.71 12.41
CA THR A 43 12.12 -20.28 11.06
C THR A 43 11.27 -19.07 10.66
N VAL A 44 11.90 -18.03 10.14
CA VAL A 44 11.20 -16.89 9.52
C VAL A 44 10.72 -17.29 8.12
N ALA A 45 9.45 -17.10 7.82
CA ALA A 45 8.91 -17.40 6.51
C ALA A 45 9.54 -16.47 5.45
N PRO A 46 9.92 -17.00 4.26
CA PRO A 46 10.49 -16.18 3.20
C PRO A 46 9.59 -15.02 2.76
N ASN A 47 8.29 -15.21 2.87
CA ASN A 47 7.23 -14.28 2.49
C ASN A 47 6.60 -13.52 3.67
N MET A 48 7.22 -13.51 4.85
CA MET A 48 6.65 -12.98 6.08
C MET A 48 6.22 -11.51 5.97
N TYR A 49 7.08 -10.65 5.42
CA TYR A 49 6.80 -9.23 5.30
C TYR A 49 6.36 -8.90 3.87
N GLY A 50 5.24 -8.20 3.74
CA GLY A 50 4.66 -7.90 2.45
C GLY A 50 3.99 -6.53 2.39
N ILE A 51 3.13 -6.40 1.39
CA ILE A 51 2.37 -5.18 1.12
C ILE A 51 0.87 -5.50 1.00
N PHE A 52 0.06 -4.53 1.40
CA PHE A 52 -1.38 -4.51 1.24
C PHE A 52 -1.78 -3.38 0.30
N PHE A 53 -2.49 -3.70 -0.77
CA PHE A 53 -3.05 -2.71 -1.67
C PHE A 53 -4.58 -2.69 -1.56
N GLU A 54 -5.13 -1.50 -1.39
CA GLU A 54 -6.53 -1.21 -1.57
C GLU A 54 -6.68 0.02 -2.46
N ASP A 55 -7.69 0.01 -3.33
CA ASP A 55 -8.06 1.18 -4.12
C ASP A 55 -8.85 2.17 -3.25
N ILE A 56 -8.14 2.76 -2.28
CA ILE A 56 -8.53 3.87 -1.41
C ILE A 56 -7.62 5.05 -1.72
N ASN A 57 -8.02 6.27 -1.44
CA ASN A 57 -7.18 7.46 -1.63
C ASN A 57 -6.70 7.69 -3.07
N PHE A 58 -7.45 7.21 -4.08
CA PHE A 58 -7.08 7.20 -5.50
C PHE A 58 -5.79 6.41 -5.78
N ALA A 59 -5.63 5.27 -5.12
CA ALA A 59 -4.43 4.46 -5.22
C ALA A 59 -4.30 3.71 -6.57
N ALA A 60 -5.42 3.35 -7.23
CA ALA A 60 -5.41 2.64 -8.52
C ALA A 60 -5.38 3.60 -9.71
N ASP A 61 -6.53 4.00 -10.24
CA ASP A 61 -6.63 4.91 -11.39
C ASP A 61 -6.07 6.30 -11.05
N GLY A 62 -5.11 6.80 -11.83
CA GLY A 62 -4.39 8.05 -11.53
C GLY A 62 -3.34 7.94 -10.41
N GLY A 63 -3.21 6.75 -9.83
CA GLY A 63 -2.20 6.37 -8.84
C GLY A 63 -1.23 5.33 -9.42
N LEU A 64 -1.21 4.12 -8.84
CA LEU A 64 -0.33 3.04 -9.28
C LEU A 64 -0.57 2.66 -10.75
N TYR A 65 -1.81 2.58 -11.18
CA TYR A 65 -2.15 2.44 -12.60
C TYR A 65 -2.02 3.80 -13.30
N ALA A 66 -1.12 3.88 -14.27
CA ALA A 66 -0.67 5.15 -14.83
C ALA A 66 -1.66 5.79 -15.81
N GLU A 67 -2.94 5.38 -15.84
CA GLU A 67 -3.99 6.04 -16.62
C GLU A 67 -4.20 7.47 -16.11
N MET A 68 -4.14 8.44 -17.03
CA MET A 68 -4.25 9.86 -16.71
C MET A 68 -5.65 10.42 -16.98
N ILE A 69 -6.52 9.67 -17.70
CA ILE A 69 -7.85 10.11 -18.09
C ILE A 69 -8.90 9.59 -17.14
N LYS A 70 -9.57 10.49 -16.46
CA LYS A 70 -10.72 10.17 -15.62
C LYS A 70 -11.94 9.88 -16.48
N ASN A 71 -12.63 8.76 -16.19
CA ASN A 71 -13.83 8.36 -16.92
C ASN A 71 -13.58 8.21 -18.45
N ARG A 72 -12.58 7.41 -18.80
CA ARG A 72 -12.13 7.22 -20.20
C ARG A 72 -13.19 6.67 -21.15
N SER A 73 -14.19 5.93 -20.64
CA SER A 73 -15.25 5.27 -21.39
C SER A 73 -16.61 5.93 -21.26
N PHE A 74 -16.71 7.09 -20.61
CA PHE A 74 -17.99 7.81 -20.39
C PHE A 74 -19.05 6.99 -19.64
N ASP A 75 -18.65 5.95 -18.87
CA ASP A 75 -19.55 5.01 -18.22
C ASP A 75 -19.72 5.25 -16.72
N PHE A 76 -19.28 6.42 -16.19
CA PHE A 76 -19.54 6.72 -14.78
C PHE A 76 -21.04 6.83 -14.53
N PRO A 77 -21.58 6.07 -13.54
CA PRO A 77 -23.01 6.01 -13.28
C PRO A 77 -23.63 7.39 -13.08
N ASN A 78 -24.79 7.62 -13.72
CA ASN A 78 -25.59 8.86 -13.63
C ASN A 78 -24.88 10.14 -14.13
N SER A 79 -23.65 10.08 -14.58
CA SER A 79 -22.90 11.23 -15.07
C SER A 79 -21.84 10.84 -16.10
N PRO A 80 -22.24 10.48 -17.33
CA PRO A 80 -21.31 10.03 -18.38
C PRO A 80 -20.19 11.02 -18.70
N PHE A 81 -20.42 12.32 -18.50
CA PHE A 81 -19.39 13.35 -18.65
C PHE A 81 -18.70 13.78 -17.35
N MET A 82 -18.85 13.03 -16.26
CA MET A 82 -18.05 13.33 -15.06
C MET A 82 -16.55 13.22 -15.39
N GLY A 83 -15.77 14.25 -15.00
CA GLY A 83 -14.36 14.37 -15.38
C GLY A 83 -14.12 15.02 -16.75
N TRP A 84 -15.19 15.27 -17.51
CA TRP A 84 -15.18 15.92 -18.82
C TRP A 84 -15.99 17.21 -18.82
N LEU A 85 -15.44 18.26 -19.36
CA LEU A 85 -16.15 19.47 -19.72
C LEU A 85 -16.41 19.42 -21.22
N THR A 86 -17.67 19.65 -21.64
CA THR A 86 -18.08 19.66 -23.04
C THR A 86 -18.31 21.08 -23.53
N TYR A 87 -18.00 21.36 -24.79
CA TYR A 87 -18.33 22.61 -25.46
C TYR A 87 -18.70 22.37 -26.92
N GLY A 88 -19.51 23.28 -27.45
CA GLY A 88 -20.14 23.08 -28.77
C GLY A 88 -21.24 22.03 -28.70
N LYS A 89 -21.38 21.22 -29.75
CA LYS A 89 -22.41 20.19 -29.85
C LYS A 89 -21.81 18.81 -29.53
N VAL A 90 -21.92 18.43 -28.27
CA VAL A 90 -21.49 17.13 -27.75
C VAL A 90 -22.66 16.44 -27.06
N SER A 91 -22.85 15.16 -27.32
CA SER A 91 -23.89 14.33 -26.70
C SER A 91 -23.41 12.92 -26.38
N VAL A 92 -24.00 12.31 -25.37
CA VAL A 92 -23.77 10.89 -25.03
C VAL A 92 -24.68 10.04 -25.94
N GLN A 93 -24.13 8.95 -26.44
CA GLN A 93 -24.84 7.93 -27.20
C GLN A 93 -24.66 6.57 -26.56
N THR A 94 -25.59 5.63 -26.83
CA THR A 94 -25.53 4.26 -26.29
C THR A 94 -25.72 3.19 -27.36
N GLU A 95 -26.31 3.53 -28.51
CA GLU A 95 -26.57 2.57 -29.55
C GLU A 95 -25.36 2.34 -30.46
N GLY A 96 -24.93 1.08 -30.58
CA GLY A 96 -23.79 0.72 -31.42
C GLY A 96 -22.44 1.09 -30.86
N ALA A 97 -22.31 1.11 -29.54
CA ALA A 97 -21.05 1.20 -28.85
C ALA A 97 -20.11 0.05 -29.23
N PRO A 98 -18.77 0.25 -29.23
CA PRO A 98 -17.82 -0.78 -29.63
C PRO A 98 -17.69 -1.90 -28.62
N PHE A 99 -17.98 -1.65 -27.35
CA PHE A 99 -17.77 -2.57 -26.25
C PHE A 99 -19.07 -2.94 -25.53
N PRO A 100 -19.40 -4.25 -25.40
CA PRO A 100 -20.66 -4.68 -24.80
C PRO A 100 -20.87 -4.26 -23.34
N ARG A 101 -19.77 -4.04 -22.59
CA ARG A 101 -19.81 -3.73 -21.16
C ARG A 101 -19.55 -2.26 -20.84
N ASN A 102 -19.06 -1.49 -21.81
CA ASN A 102 -18.92 -0.04 -21.79
C ASN A 102 -19.76 0.50 -22.95
N GLN A 103 -20.98 0.93 -22.66
CA GLN A 103 -22.00 1.19 -23.69
C GLN A 103 -22.17 2.66 -24.05
N HIS A 104 -21.51 3.57 -23.29
CA HIS A 104 -21.57 4.99 -23.58
C HIS A 104 -20.42 5.40 -24.49
N TYR A 105 -20.67 6.37 -25.33
CA TYR A 105 -19.65 7.06 -26.12
C TYR A 105 -20.07 8.51 -26.40
N ALA A 106 -19.12 9.36 -26.70
CA ALA A 106 -19.37 10.77 -26.98
C ALA A 106 -19.49 11.00 -28.50
N ARG A 107 -20.54 11.68 -28.90
CA ARG A 107 -20.74 12.17 -30.27
C ARG A 107 -20.46 13.67 -30.35
N LEU A 108 -19.55 14.05 -31.24
CA LEU A 108 -19.15 15.41 -31.51
C LEU A 108 -19.72 15.84 -32.87
N LEU A 109 -20.42 16.99 -32.95
CA LEU A 109 -20.91 17.58 -34.18
C LEU A 109 -20.33 18.98 -34.37
N ASN A 110 -19.48 19.15 -35.36
CA ASN A 110 -19.01 20.45 -35.84
C ASN A 110 -19.77 20.81 -37.13
N ASP A 111 -20.78 21.68 -37.04
CA ASP A 111 -21.58 22.13 -38.17
C ASP A 111 -21.00 23.37 -38.88
N GLY A 112 -19.82 23.80 -38.46
CA GLY A 112 -19.15 25.00 -39.01
C GLY A 112 -19.71 26.35 -38.53
N LEU A 113 -20.73 26.33 -37.67
CA LEU A 113 -21.38 27.55 -37.15
C LEU A 113 -20.83 28.00 -35.78
N LEU A 114 -20.21 27.09 -35.06
CA LEU A 114 -19.64 27.32 -33.72
C LEU A 114 -18.12 27.46 -33.76
N THR A 115 -17.56 28.18 -32.81
CA THR A 115 -16.13 28.42 -32.70
C THR A 115 -15.32 27.22 -32.25
N GLY A 116 -15.97 26.05 -32.09
CA GLY A 116 -15.33 24.77 -31.74
C GLY A 116 -16.30 23.79 -31.10
N THR A 117 -16.02 22.51 -31.27
CA THR A 117 -16.74 21.41 -30.60
C THR A 117 -15.74 20.43 -30.07
N GLY A 118 -15.81 20.12 -28.77
CA GLY A 118 -14.84 19.25 -28.17
C GLY A 118 -15.09 18.93 -26.69
N LEU A 119 -14.12 18.27 -26.14
CA LEU A 119 -14.08 17.76 -24.78
C LEU A 119 -12.79 18.19 -24.08
N LEU A 120 -12.88 18.42 -22.78
CA LEU A 120 -11.73 18.73 -21.92
C LEU A 120 -11.77 17.80 -20.72
N ASN A 121 -10.76 16.91 -20.56
CA ASN A 121 -10.63 16.04 -19.42
C ASN A 121 -9.76 16.69 -18.34
N GLU A 122 -10.22 16.66 -17.11
CA GLU A 122 -9.53 17.23 -15.95
C GLU A 122 -8.49 16.30 -15.31
N GLY A 123 -8.43 15.02 -15.74
CA GLY A 123 -7.60 13.99 -15.10
C GLY A 123 -8.02 13.67 -13.67
N PHE A 124 -7.11 13.06 -12.93
CA PHE A 124 -7.25 12.75 -11.50
C PHE A 124 -6.58 13.86 -10.68
N ARG A 125 -7.33 14.96 -10.39
CA ARG A 125 -6.79 16.20 -9.77
C ARG A 125 -5.76 16.92 -10.66
N GLY A 126 -5.86 16.76 -11.95
CA GLY A 126 -4.94 17.21 -12.98
C GLY A 126 -4.25 16.05 -13.69
N ILE A 127 -3.61 16.35 -14.79
CA ILE A 127 -2.73 15.45 -15.55
C ILE A 127 -1.28 15.90 -15.31
N GLY A 128 -0.46 15.02 -14.74
CA GLY A 128 0.95 15.32 -14.50
C GLY A 128 1.81 15.06 -15.72
N VAL A 129 2.43 16.08 -16.28
CA VAL A 129 3.36 15.95 -17.41
C VAL A 129 4.70 16.59 -17.12
N GLU A 130 5.79 15.97 -17.59
CA GLU A 130 7.16 16.44 -17.43
C GLU A 130 7.75 16.86 -18.76
N LYS A 131 8.48 17.96 -18.74
CA LYS A 131 9.19 18.48 -19.94
C LYS A 131 10.05 17.42 -20.61
N ASN A 132 9.94 17.34 -21.94
CA ASN A 132 10.64 16.40 -22.83
C ASN A 132 10.23 14.93 -22.68
N LYS A 133 9.25 14.60 -21.82
CA LYS A 133 8.69 13.26 -21.72
C LYS A 133 7.59 13.07 -22.75
N LYS A 134 7.39 11.80 -23.15
CA LYS A 134 6.39 11.40 -24.14
C LYS A 134 5.21 10.74 -23.46
N TYR A 135 4.04 10.93 -24.07
CA TYR A 135 2.75 10.42 -23.59
C TYR A 135 2.01 9.76 -24.73
N ASN A 136 1.49 8.57 -24.51
CA ASN A 136 0.75 7.78 -25.50
C ASN A 136 -0.73 7.96 -25.28
N LEU A 137 -1.38 8.67 -26.20
CA LEU A 137 -2.82 8.73 -26.27
C LEU A 137 -3.34 7.60 -27.15
N SER A 138 -4.46 7.01 -26.76
CA SER A 138 -5.27 6.15 -27.63
C SER A 138 -6.74 6.45 -27.43
N LEU A 139 -7.52 6.29 -28.49
CA LEU A 139 -8.98 6.38 -28.47
C LEU A 139 -9.60 5.50 -29.56
N TYR A 140 -10.84 5.11 -29.37
CA TYR A 140 -11.65 4.55 -30.44
C TYR A 140 -12.49 5.65 -31.09
N ALA A 141 -12.57 5.62 -32.40
CA ALA A 141 -13.39 6.59 -33.13
C ALA A 141 -13.97 5.99 -34.39
N LYS A 142 -15.11 6.58 -34.84
CA LYS A 142 -15.70 6.30 -36.15
C LYS A 142 -16.36 7.56 -36.72
N ASN A 143 -16.28 7.72 -38.02
CA ASN A 143 -17.06 8.73 -38.75
C ASN A 143 -18.54 8.36 -38.78
N VAL A 144 -19.42 9.30 -38.45
CA VAL A 144 -20.86 9.13 -38.59
C VAL A 144 -21.31 9.49 -40.01
N ASN A 145 -20.73 10.52 -40.57
CA ASN A 145 -20.98 11.01 -41.91
C ASN A 145 -19.84 10.64 -42.88
N LYS A 146 -20.14 10.52 -44.18
CA LYS A 146 -19.10 10.30 -45.20
C LYS A 146 -18.17 11.51 -45.28
N GLY A 147 -16.86 11.30 -45.11
CA GLY A 147 -15.85 12.33 -45.20
C GLY A 147 -14.66 12.01 -44.29
N GLU A 148 -13.68 12.89 -44.30
CA GLU A 148 -12.51 12.83 -43.39
C GLU A 148 -12.78 13.76 -42.23
N ASN A 149 -12.72 13.22 -40.98
CA ASN A 149 -12.77 14.02 -39.81
C ASN A 149 -11.36 14.12 -39.21
N LYS A 150 -11.09 15.25 -38.56
CA LYS A 150 -9.80 15.51 -37.93
C LYS A 150 -10.01 15.95 -36.51
N LEU A 151 -9.36 15.24 -35.58
CA LEU A 151 -9.24 15.61 -34.17
C LEU A 151 -7.93 16.35 -33.92
N LYS A 152 -7.99 17.43 -33.18
CA LYS A 152 -6.84 18.08 -32.58
C LYS A 152 -6.80 17.68 -31.11
N ILE A 153 -5.65 17.18 -30.68
CA ILE A 153 -5.41 16.70 -29.32
C ILE A 153 -4.36 17.62 -28.71
N GLU A 154 -4.66 18.18 -27.54
CA GLU A 154 -3.74 19.06 -26.86
C GLU A 154 -3.70 18.76 -25.34
N ILE A 155 -2.49 18.74 -24.78
CA ILE A 155 -2.30 18.85 -23.34
C ILE A 155 -2.09 20.33 -23.04
N ILE A 156 -2.91 20.88 -22.15
CA ILE A 156 -2.91 22.31 -21.84
C ILE A 156 -2.72 22.56 -20.35
N SER A 157 -2.07 23.68 -19.99
CA SER A 157 -1.95 24.14 -18.62
C SER A 157 -3.29 24.69 -18.08
N ALA A 158 -3.35 24.97 -16.78
CA ALA A 158 -4.50 25.66 -16.18
C ALA A 158 -4.75 27.07 -16.76
N ALA A 159 -3.72 27.70 -17.34
CA ALA A 159 -3.81 28.98 -18.06
C ALA A 159 -4.20 28.83 -19.54
N ASN A 160 -4.54 27.61 -19.99
CA ASN A 160 -4.80 27.22 -21.37
C ASN A 160 -3.60 27.37 -22.33
N GLU A 161 -2.38 27.36 -21.82
CA GLU A 161 -1.17 27.31 -22.64
C GLU A 161 -0.96 25.87 -23.15
N ILE A 162 -0.60 25.73 -24.42
CA ILE A 162 -0.39 24.41 -25.05
C ILE A 162 0.96 23.86 -24.58
N ILE A 163 0.93 22.69 -23.94
CA ILE A 163 2.10 21.94 -23.47
C ILE A 163 2.51 20.87 -24.49
N ALA A 164 1.55 20.24 -25.13
CA ALA A 164 1.76 19.29 -26.20
C ALA A 164 0.60 19.34 -27.17
N SER A 165 0.81 19.05 -28.46
CA SER A 165 -0.24 19.08 -29.48
C SER A 165 0.04 18.04 -30.57
N GLY A 166 -1.06 17.49 -31.14
CA GLY A 166 -1.01 16.62 -32.30
C GLY A 166 -2.39 16.49 -32.95
N GLU A 167 -2.45 15.86 -34.12
CA GLU A 167 -3.69 15.68 -34.87
C GLU A 167 -3.87 14.22 -35.26
N ILE A 168 -5.11 13.77 -35.30
CA ILE A 168 -5.52 12.43 -35.75
C ILE A 168 -6.53 12.57 -36.87
N GLU A 169 -6.29 11.92 -38.01
CA GLU A 169 -7.26 11.82 -39.13
C GLU A 169 -8.10 10.56 -38.93
N ILE A 170 -9.42 10.73 -38.93
CA ILE A 170 -10.40 9.65 -38.76
C ILE A 170 -11.12 9.44 -40.10
N ASN A 171 -10.83 8.32 -40.74
CA ASN A 171 -11.32 8.02 -42.09
C ASN A 171 -12.32 6.85 -42.12
N SER A 172 -12.37 6.03 -41.04
CA SER A 172 -13.25 4.85 -40.99
C SER A 172 -14.67 5.20 -40.57
N GLY A 173 -15.66 4.58 -41.22
CA GLY A 173 -17.05 4.55 -40.76
C GLY A 173 -17.34 3.47 -39.73
N ASP A 174 -16.38 2.60 -39.45
CA ASP A 174 -16.40 1.59 -38.39
C ASP A 174 -15.54 2.01 -37.23
N TRP A 175 -15.79 1.45 -36.05
CA TRP A 175 -14.97 1.71 -34.89
C TRP A 175 -13.53 1.19 -35.06
N GLU A 176 -12.56 2.08 -34.99
CA GLU A 176 -11.13 1.76 -35.04
C GLU A 176 -10.36 2.42 -33.89
N LYS A 177 -9.28 1.79 -33.46
CA LYS A 177 -8.37 2.32 -32.43
C LYS A 177 -7.31 3.19 -33.07
N TYR A 178 -7.26 4.45 -32.68
CA TYR A 178 -6.25 5.43 -33.09
C TYR A 178 -5.26 5.68 -31.96
N LYS A 179 -4.01 5.94 -32.33
CA LYS A 179 -2.92 6.22 -31.38
C LYS A 179 -2.19 7.50 -31.77
N LEU A 180 -1.75 8.27 -30.80
CA LEU A 180 -0.95 9.47 -30.98
C LEU A 180 0.08 9.58 -29.86
N GLU A 181 1.35 9.82 -30.23
CA GLU A 181 2.41 10.14 -29.26
C GLU A 181 2.50 11.68 -29.13
N LEU A 182 2.43 12.19 -27.90
CA LEU A 182 2.55 13.59 -27.54
C LEU A 182 3.85 13.79 -26.76
N GLN A 183 4.59 14.85 -27.05
CA GLN A 183 5.78 15.22 -26.29
C GLN A 183 5.54 16.54 -25.55
N ALA A 184 5.71 16.53 -24.23
CA ALA A 184 5.50 17.72 -23.41
C ALA A 184 6.67 18.70 -23.55
N GLU A 185 6.40 19.95 -23.81
CA GLU A 185 7.38 21.04 -23.90
C GLU A 185 7.67 21.69 -22.54
N GLU A 186 6.78 21.51 -21.55
CA GLU A 186 6.89 22.04 -20.20
C GLU A 186 6.45 21.02 -19.15
N THR A 187 6.86 21.22 -17.90
CA THR A 187 6.39 20.42 -16.74
C THR A 187 5.16 21.07 -16.14
N CYS A 188 4.09 20.29 -15.93
CA CYS A 188 2.85 20.74 -15.32
C CYS A 188 2.20 19.60 -14.51
N ALA A 189 1.90 19.86 -13.24
CA ALA A 189 1.24 18.87 -12.37
C ALA A 189 -0.29 18.81 -12.56
N HIS A 190 -0.88 19.89 -13.10
CA HIS A 190 -2.33 20.07 -13.20
C HIS A 190 -2.75 20.42 -14.63
N ALA A 191 -2.15 19.74 -15.61
CA ALA A 191 -2.57 19.87 -17.00
C ALA A 191 -3.94 19.20 -17.24
N LYS A 192 -4.53 19.47 -18.41
CA LYS A 192 -5.77 18.87 -18.90
C LYS A 192 -5.59 18.38 -20.32
N LEU A 193 -6.36 17.37 -20.71
CA LEU A 193 -6.41 16.90 -22.08
C LEU A 193 -7.60 17.56 -22.81
N ARG A 194 -7.33 18.22 -23.94
CA ARG A 194 -8.33 18.79 -24.83
C ARG A 194 -8.44 17.97 -26.12
N VAL A 195 -9.66 17.63 -26.52
CA VAL A 195 -9.98 16.86 -27.74
C VAL A 195 -10.98 17.66 -28.56
N ASP A 196 -10.53 18.25 -29.67
CA ASP A 196 -11.32 19.11 -30.55
C ASP A 196 -11.63 18.45 -31.89
N LEU A 197 -12.87 18.46 -32.32
CA LEU A 197 -13.24 18.16 -33.71
C LEU A 197 -13.06 19.44 -34.57
N ILE A 198 -11.92 19.51 -35.27
CA ILE A 198 -11.54 20.71 -36.05
C ILE A 198 -12.08 20.72 -37.51
N SER A 199 -12.44 19.55 -38.06
CA SER A 199 -13.12 19.44 -39.33
C SER A 199 -14.63 19.64 -39.16
N GLN A 200 -15.30 20.12 -40.19
CA GLN A 200 -16.76 20.09 -40.25
C GLN A 200 -17.25 18.66 -40.48
N GLY A 201 -18.08 18.14 -39.55
CA GLY A 201 -18.57 16.76 -39.60
C GLY A 201 -19.14 16.28 -38.29
N GLU A 202 -19.40 14.98 -38.22
CA GLU A 202 -19.92 14.29 -37.04
C GLU A 202 -19.06 13.05 -36.75
N LEU A 203 -18.61 12.92 -35.52
CA LEU A 203 -17.65 11.92 -35.08
C LEU A 203 -18.08 11.31 -33.76
N ASP A 204 -18.01 10.00 -33.64
CA ASP A 204 -18.15 9.26 -32.39
C ASP A 204 -16.75 8.90 -31.81
N ILE A 205 -16.56 9.10 -30.52
CA ILE A 205 -15.33 8.72 -29.80
C ILE A 205 -15.67 7.97 -28.53
N GLU A 206 -14.81 7.00 -28.19
CA GLU A 206 -14.95 6.16 -27.01
C GLU A 206 -13.55 5.75 -26.50
N HIS A 207 -13.45 5.37 -25.22
CA HIS A 207 -12.27 4.87 -24.53
C HIS A 207 -11.02 5.73 -24.79
N VAL A 208 -11.11 7.02 -24.41
CA VAL A 208 -10.01 7.97 -24.51
C VAL A 208 -9.05 7.71 -23.34
N SER A 209 -7.80 7.39 -23.64
CA SER A 209 -6.80 6.96 -22.66
C SER A 209 -5.46 7.66 -22.90
N LEU A 210 -4.77 8.04 -21.84
CA LEU A 210 -3.46 8.71 -21.90
C LEU A 210 -2.53 8.13 -20.86
N PHE A 211 -1.36 7.62 -21.31
CA PHE A 211 -0.32 7.06 -20.44
C PHE A 211 1.03 7.72 -20.68
N PRO A 212 1.91 7.81 -19.65
CA PRO A 212 3.32 8.06 -19.91
C PRO A 212 3.89 6.95 -20.80
N ALA A 213 4.74 7.31 -21.76
CA ALA A 213 5.40 6.32 -22.62
C ALA A 213 6.37 5.43 -21.83
N GLU A 214 6.95 5.96 -20.74
CA GLU A 214 7.83 5.25 -19.83
C GLU A 214 7.06 4.78 -18.59
N THR A 215 6.42 3.62 -18.65
CA THR A 215 5.84 2.94 -17.49
C THR A 215 6.86 2.06 -16.78
N TRP A 216 6.53 1.56 -15.60
CA TRP A 216 7.38 0.61 -14.90
C TRP A 216 7.55 -0.67 -15.73
N LYS A 217 8.82 -1.13 -15.90
CA LYS A 217 9.20 -2.22 -16.83
C LYS A 217 8.77 -2.01 -18.28
N ASN A 218 8.43 -0.79 -18.67
CA ASN A 218 8.02 -0.40 -20.03
C ASN A 218 6.83 -1.22 -20.58
N ARG A 219 5.89 -1.64 -19.73
CA ARG A 219 4.66 -2.28 -20.18
C ARG A 219 3.71 -1.24 -20.77
N GLU A 220 3.14 -1.54 -21.94
CA GLU A 220 2.07 -0.71 -22.52
C GLU A 220 0.91 -0.61 -21.51
N ASN A 221 0.41 0.60 -21.27
CA ASN A 221 -0.62 0.90 -20.29
C ASN A 221 -0.35 0.32 -18.88
N GLY A 222 0.93 0.39 -18.50
CA GLY A 222 1.41 -0.21 -17.25
C GLY A 222 1.32 0.72 -16.04
N MET A 223 2.16 0.40 -15.03
CA MET A 223 2.16 1.08 -13.75
C MET A 223 3.02 2.35 -13.78
N ARG A 224 2.66 3.30 -12.94
CA ARG A 224 3.44 4.50 -12.68
C ARG A 224 4.81 4.12 -12.10
N LYS A 225 5.87 4.59 -12.77
CA LYS A 225 7.24 4.10 -12.56
C LYS A 225 7.75 4.32 -11.14
N ASP A 226 7.53 5.51 -10.57
CA ASP A 226 8.00 5.88 -9.23
C ASP A 226 7.28 5.07 -8.14
N LEU A 227 5.96 4.89 -8.27
CA LEU A 227 5.14 4.16 -7.29
C LEU A 227 5.46 2.65 -7.31
N ALA A 228 5.49 2.04 -8.50
CA ALA A 228 5.82 0.62 -8.62
C ALA A 228 7.27 0.32 -8.19
N GLN A 229 8.23 1.23 -8.47
CA GLN A 229 9.60 1.09 -7.99
C GLN A 229 9.69 1.18 -6.48
N ALA A 230 8.90 2.08 -5.84
CA ALA A 230 8.85 2.16 -4.38
C ALA A 230 8.36 0.86 -3.75
N LEU A 231 7.39 0.16 -4.39
CA LEU A 231 6.95 -1.17 -3.94
C LEU A 231 8.04 -2.24 -4.14
N ALA A 232 8.70 -2.26 -5.28
CA ALA A 232 9.80 -3.19 -5.56
C ALA A 232 10.97 -3.01 -4.58
N ASP A 233 11.26 -1.77 -4.16
CA ASP A 233 12.32 -1.44 -3.19
C ASP A 233 12.01 -1.96 -1.77
N LEU A 234 10.75 -2.22 -1.42
CA LEU A 234 10.35 -2.86 -0.17
C LEU A 234 10.77 -4.33 -0.11
N LYS A 235 11.00 -4.98 -1.27
CA LYS A 235 11.24 -6.43 -1.36
C LYS A 235 10.13 -7.25 -0.70
N PRO A 236 8.86 -7.03 -1.06
CA PRO A 236 7.74 -7.72 -0.44
C PRO A 236 7.80 -9.22 -0.72
N GLY A 237 7.53 -10.03 0.29
CA GLY A 237 7.41 -11.48 0.16
C GLY A 237 5.98 -11.95 -0.15
N VAL A 238 4.99 -11.12 0.20
CA VAL A 238 3.56 -11.34 -0.11
C VAL A 238 2.91 -10.03 -0.55
N PHE A 239 1.93 -10.13 -1.44
CA PHE A 239 1.12 -9.01 -1.90
C PHE A 239 -0.36 -9.34 -1.72
N ARG A 240 -1.02 -8.70 -0.75
CA ARG A 240 -2.47 -8.75 -0.52
C ARG A 240 -3.16 -7.71 -1.40
N PHE A 241 -4.16 -8.13 -2.16
CA PHE A 241 -4.95 -7.31 -3.08
C PHE A 241 -6.36 -7.87 -3.29
N PRO A 242 -7.30 -7.15 -3.91
CA PRO A 242 -7.29 -5.74 -4.34
C PRO A 242 -7.65 -4.80 -3.21
N GLY A 243 -7.77 -5.28 -1.99
CA GLY A 243 -8.05 -4.48 -0.83
C GLY A 243 -8.67 -5.19 0.33
N GLY A 244 -9.13 -4.35 1.21
CA GLY A 244 -9.97 -4.50 2.36
C GLY A 244 -11.43 -4.27 2.01
N CYS A 245 -12.03 -3.15 2.48
CA CYS A 245 -13.46 -2.87 2.34
C CYS A 245 -14.00 -2.80 0.91
N ILE A 246 -13.16 -2.57 -0.11
CA ILE A 246 -13.64 -2.58 -1.51
C ILE A 246 -14.12 -3.96 -1.97
N ILE A 247 -13.64 -5.05 -1.33
CA ILE A 247 -14.12 -6.41 -1.63
C ILE A 247 -15.59 -6.57 -1.28
N GLU A 248 -16.00 -5.91 -0.22
CA GLU A 248 -17.35 -5.94 0.32
C GLU A 248 -18.32 -5.09 -0.51
N GLY A 249 -17.84 -3.91 -0.99
CA GLY A 249 -18.67 -2.88 -1.60
C GLY A 249 -19.55 -2.15 -0.59
N ASN A 250 -20.34 -1.18 -1.06
CA ASN A 250 -21.39 -0.56 -0.28
C ASN A 250 -22.58 -1.51 -0.11
N ASN A 251 -22.85 -2.31 -1.12
CA ASN A 251 -23.82 -3.40 -1.19
C ASN A 251 -23.21 -4.54 -2.03
N LEU A 252 -23.88 -5.67 -2.12
CA LEU A 252 -23.38 -6.83 -2.87
C LEU A 252 -23.26 -6.58 -4.37
N GLU A 253 -24.00 -5.64 -4.94
CA GLU A 253 -23.90 -5.26 -6.35
C GLU A 253 -22.58 -4.53 -6.64
N THR A 254 -22.14 -3.64 -5.76
CA THR A 254 -20.91 -2.84 -5.91
C THR A 254 -19.66 -3.50 -5.34
N ARG A 255 -19.76 -4.75 -4.85
CA ARG A 255 -18.58 -5.52 -4.42
C ARG A 255 -17.56 -5.64 -5.54
N TYR A 256 -16.30 -5.77 -5.20
CA TYR A 256 -15.26 -6.04 -6.18
C TYR A 256 -15.43 -7.45 -6.77
N GLN A 257 -15.93 -7.53 -8.02
CA GLN A 257 -16.05 -8.77 -8.75
C GLN A 257 -14.82 -8.95 -9.66
N TRP A 258 -13.89 -9.83 -9.27
CA TRP A 258 -12.63 -10.02 -9.98
C TRP A 258 -12.80 -10.37 -11.47
N LYS A 259 -13.87 -11.10 -11.84
CA LYS A 259 -14.20 -11.44 -13.24
C LYS A 259 -14.47 -10.21 -14.10
N ASN A 260 -14.80 -9.09 -13.49
CA ASN A 260 -14.95 -7.81 -14.17
C ASN A 260 -13.60 -7.16 -14.50
N SER A 261 -12.54 -7.56 -13.81
CA SER A 261 -11.22 -6.94 -13.90
C SER A 261 -10.22 -7.73 -14.76
N VAL A 262 -10.69 -8.73 -15.51
CA VAL A 262 -9.87 -9.54 -16.42
C VAL A 262 -10.42 -9.49 -17.87
N GLY A 263 -9.59 -9.85 -18.84
CA GLY A 263 -9.88 -9.68 -20.27
C GLY A 263 -9.44 -8.32 -20.81
N ALA A 264 -9.87 -7.97 -22.02
CA ALA A 264 -9.51 -6.71 -22.66
C ALA A 264 -9.96 -5.50 -21.81
N VAL A 265 -9.04 -4.56 -21.60
CA VAL A 265 -9.25 -3.41 -20.70
C VAL A 265 -10.43 -2.55 -21.16
N GLU A 266 -10.62 -2.42 -22.48
CA GLU A 266 -11.72 -1.66 -23.08
C GLU A 266 -13.10 -2.25 -22.77
N ASN A 267 -13.16 -3.54 -22.41
CA ASN A 267 -14.41 -4.22 -22.10
C ASN A 267 -14.61 -4.49 -20.59
N ARG A 268 -13.77 -3.91 -19.74
CA ARG A 268 -13.95 -3.98 -18.29
C ARG A 268 -14.92 -2.89 -17.85
N PRO A 269 -16.02 -3.23 -17.14
CA PRO A 269 -17.03 -2.23 -16.77
C PRO A 269 -16.50 -1.31 -15.67
N VAL A 270 -17.12 -0.15 -15.54
CA VAL A 270 -16.90 0.73 -14.39
C VAL A 270 -17.62 0.16 -13.17
N ASN A 271 -16.96 0.20 -12.02
CA ASN A 271 -17.57 -0.10 -10.72
C ASN A 271 -17.56 1.13 -9.82
N GLU A 272 -18.57 1.25 -8.97
CA GLU A 272 -18.58 2.26 -7.93
C GLU A 272 -17.64 1.85 -6.80
N ASN A 273 -16.70 2.74 -6.44
CA ASN A 273 -15.78 2.45 -5.35
C ASN A 273 -16.49 2.57 -3.99
N ARG A 274 -16.23 1.62 -3.09
CA ARG A 274 -16.75 1.61 -1.73
C ARG A 274 -16.52 2.95 -0.98
N TRP A 275 -15.44 3.64 -1.28
CA TRP A 275 -15.02 4.88 -0.63
C TRP A 275 -15.70 6.15 -1.20
N ASN A 276 -16.67 6.01 -2.06
CA ASN A 276 -17.40 7.13 -2.66
C ASN A 276 -18.27 7.91 -1.66
N TYR A 277 -18.75 7.26 -0.59
CA TYR A 277 -19.75 7.82 0.32
C TYR A 277 -19.26 8.16 1.71
N VAL A 278 -18.07 7.74 2.08
CA VAL A 278 -17.66 7.68 3.50
C VAL A 278 -17.08 8.98 4.00
N PHE A 279 -16.46 9.80 3.15
CA PHE A 279 -15.75 11.01 3.57
C PHE A 279 -16.25 12.26 2.84
N GLN A 280 -16.48 13.35 3.61
CA GLN A 280 -17.08 14.58 3.11
C GLN A 280 -16.10 15.73 2.87
N HIS A 281 -14.81 15.54 3.16
CA HIS A 281 -13.81 16.59 3.01
C HIS A 281 -13.33 16.82 1.57
N ARG A 282 -13.80 16.02 0.62
CA ARG A 282 -13.61 16.17 -0.82
C ARG A 282 -14.95 16.05 -1.55
N PHE A 283 -14.96 16.44 -2.82
CA PHE A 283 -16.14 16.24 -3.67
C PHE A 283 -16.47 14.74 -3.78
N THR A 284 -17.73 14.40 -3.62
CA THR A 284 -18.28 13.05 -3.79
C THR A 284 -19.68 13.15 -4.41
N PRO A 285 -20.15 12.15 -5.19
CA PRO A 285 -19.45 10.94 -5.60
C PRO A 285 -18.56 11.20 -6.83
N ASP A 286 -17.29 10.86 -6.76
CA ASP A 286 -16.35 11.01 -7.89
C ASP A 286 -15.33 9.87 -7.98
N TYR A 287 -15.49 8.83 -7.15
CA TYR A 287 -14.56 7.72 -7.05
C TYR A 287 -15.17 6.44 -7.62
N PHE A 288 -14.71 6.09 -8.80
CA PHE A 288 -15.11 4.90 -9.54
C PHE A 288 -13.88 4.12 -9.98
N GLN A 289 -14.01 2.81 -10.14
CA GLN A 289 -12.95 1.91 -10.58
C GLN A 289 -13.14 1.57 -12.04
N SER A 290 -12.13 1.82 -12.88
CA SER A 290 -12.14 1.41 -14.28
C SER A 290 -11.72 -0.05 -14.48
N TYR A 291 -11.28 -0.71 -13.40
CA TYR A 291 -10.63 -2.03 -13.42
C TYR A 291 -9.40 -2.10 -14.34
N GLY A 292 -8.79 -0.98 -14.70
CA GLY A 292 -7.55 -0.96 -15.45
C GLY A 292 -6.41 -1.66 -14.72
N LEU A 293 -6.32 -1.45 -13.40
CA LEU A 293 -5.55 -2.28 -12.47
C LEU A 293 -6.47 -3.40 -11.98
N GLY A 294 -6.42 -4.57 -12.62
CA GLY A 294 -7.25 -5.72 -12.32
C GLY A 294 -6.45 -6.91 -11.78
N PHE A 295 -7.13 -8.04 -11.61
CA PHE A 295 -6.51 -9.22 -11.02
C PHE A 295 -5.32 -9.74 -11.83
N PHE A 296 -5.38 -9.67 -13.16
CA PHE A 296 -4.24 -10.04 -14.00
C PHE A 296 -3.02 -9.17 -13.71
N GLU A 297 -3.20 -7.86 -13.65
CA GLU A 297 -2.15 -6.88 -13.39
C GLU A 297 -1.59 -7.05 -11.96
N TYR A 298 -2.41 -7.37 -10.96
CA TYR A 298 -1.94 -7.68 -9.61
C TYR A 298 -1.09 -8.96 -9.57
N PHE A 299 -1.50 -10.04 -10.23
CA PHE A 299 -0.69 -11.27 -10.33
C PHE A 299 0.63 -11.00 -11.03
N GLN A 300 0.62 -10.22 -12.11
CA GLN A 300 1.82 -9.83 -12.84
C GLN A 300 2.77 -9.00 -11.96
N LEU A 301 2.25 -8.11 -11.11
CA LEU A 301 3.04 -7.36 -10.13
C LEU A 301 3.64 -8.29 -9.05
N CYS A 302 2.91 -9.32 -8.61
CA CYS A 302 3.45 -10.31 -7.68
C CYS A 302 4.69 -11.00 -8.26
N GLU A 303 4.64 -11.47 -9.50
CA GLU A 303 5.80 -12.05 -10.18
C GLU A 303 6.95 -11.03 -10.31
N ASP A 304 6.64 -9.81 -10.68
CA ASP A 304 7.64 -8.75 -10.84
C ASP A 304 8.39 -8.42 -9.56
N PHE A 305 7.72 -8.50 -8.41
CA PHE A 305 8.31 -8.28 -7.09
C PHE A 305 8.95 -9.54 -6.50
N GLY A 306 8.63 -10.72 -7.03
CA GLY A 306 8.97 -12.01 -6.44
C GLY A 306 8.17 -12.29 -5.17
N ALA A 307 6.94 -11.79 -5.08
CA ALA A 307 6.03 -11.92 -3.96
C ALA A 307 4.97 -13.02 -4.22
N ASP A 308 4.56 -13.73 -3.18
CA ASP A 308 3.39 -14.60 -3.25
C ASP A 308 2.11 -13.75 -3.37
N ALA A 309 1.19 -14.15 -4.24
CA ALA A 309 -0.09 -13.50 -4.38
C ALA A 309 -1.05 -13.91 -3.25
N LEU A 310 -1.74 -12.92 -2.67
CA LEU A 310 -2.78 -13.11 -1.66
C LEU A 310 -4.02 -12.32 -2.08
N PRO A 311 -4.80 -12.83 -3.04
CA PRO A 311 -6.08 -12.23 -3.39
C PRO A 311 -7.09 -12.40 -2.28
N VAL A 312 -7.93 -11.38 -2.09
CA VAL A 312 -9.11 -11.43 -1.21
C VAL A 312 -10.37 -11.37 -2.06
N VAL A 313 -11.37 -12.19 -1.73
CA VAL A 313 -12.64 -12.27 -2.45
C VAL A 313 -13.84 -12.11 -1.52
N SER A 314 -14.96 -11.66 -2.07
CA SER A 314 -16.21 -11.50 -1.30
C SER A 314 -16.71 -12.86 -0.79
N CYS A 315 -17.09 -12.90 0.47
CA CYS A 315 -17.76 -14.04 1.10
C CYS A 315 -19.30 -13.97 1.05
N GLY A 316 -19.89 -13.10 0.20
CA GLY A 316 -21.34 -12.90 0.13
C GLY A 316 -21.88 -11.98 1.22
N MET A 317 -21.02 -11.14 1.79
CA MET A 317 -21.37 -10.09 2.74
C MET A 317 -20.86 -8.76 2.24
N ALA A 318 -21.71 -7.74 2.23
CA ALA A 318 -21.33 -6.36 1.98
C ALA A 318 -20.76 -5.73 3.26
N CYS A 319 -20.22 -4.51 3.14
CA CYS A 319 -19.62 -3.80 4.26
C CYS A 319 -20.65 -3.58 5.39
N GLN A 320 -20.40 -4.21 6.53
CA GLN A 320 -21.30 -4.18 7.69
C GLN A 320 -21.36 -2.79 8.35
N PHE A 321 -20.43 -1.90 8.05
CA PHE A 321 -20.49 -0.49 8.44
C PHE A 321 -21.45 0.35 7.57
N ILE A 322 -21.91 -0.19 6.40
CA ILE A 322 -22.73 0.56 5.43
C ILE A 322 -24.12 -0.04 5.33
N THR A 323 -24.30 -1.14 4.61
CA THR A 323 -25.62 -1.75 4.38
C THR A 323 -25.84 -3.03 5.15
N ASP A 324 -24.77 -3.72 5.54
CA ASP A 324 -24.82 -5.05 6.17
C ASP A 324 -25.61 -6.08 5.33
N GLU A 325 -25.66 -5.87 3.99
CA GLU A 325 -26.33 -6.80 3.09
C GLU A 325 -25.59 -8.13 3.08
N CYS A 326 -26.32 -9.23 3.19
CA CYS A 326 -25.75 -10.56 3.32
C CYS A 326 -26.62 -11.59 2.60
N VAL A 327 -26.01 -12.47 1.81
CA VAL A 327 -26.73 -13.60 1.22
C VAL A 327 -26.96 -14.70 2.24
N PRO A 328 -28.09 -15.42 2.18
CA PRO A 328 -28.26 -16.66 2.95
C PRO A 328 -27.18 -17.68 2.62
N VAL A 329 -26.82 -18.55 3.57
CA VAL A 329 -25.82 -19.63 3.37
C VAL A 329 -26.18 -20.51 2.17
N ASP A 330 -27.45 -20.79 1.97
CA ASP A 330 -27.95 -21.63 0.86
C ASP A 330 -27.76 -20.97 -0.52
N ASP A 331 -27.51 -19.66 -0.58
CA ASP A 331 -27.34 -18.88 -1.81
C ASP A 331 -25.85 -18.52 -2.08
N LEU A 332 -24.91 -19.11 -1.34
CA LEU A 332 -23.47 -18.82 -1.45
C LEU A 332 -22.78 -19.38 -2.70
N GLU A 333 -23.41 -20.34 -3.40
CA GLU A 333 -22.78 -21.04 -4.54
C GLU A 333 -22.12 -20.10 -5.57
N PRO A 334 -22.73 -18.96 -6.01
CA PRO A 334 -22.07 -18.04 -6.95
C PRO A 334 -20.77 -17.43 -6.42
N TYR A 335 -20.69 -17.15 -5.12
CA TYR A 335 -19.50 -16.57 -4.47
C TYR A 335 -18.40 -17.61 -4.29
N ILE A 336 -18.77 -18.83 -3.89
CA ILE A 336 -17.85 -19.97 -3.82
C ILE A 336 -17.28 -20.28 -5.20
N GLN A 337 -18.14 -20.32 -6.23
CA GLN A 337 -17.68 -20.56 -7.59
C GLN A 337 -16.76 -19.44 -8.10
N ASP A 338 -17.00 -18.17 -7.72
CA ASP A 338 -16.10 -17.07 -8.02
C ASP A 338 -14.70 -17.29 -7.43
N ALA A 339 -14.59 -17.77 -6.20
CA ALA A 339 -13.33 -18.07 -5.55
C ALA A 339 -12.61 -19.28 -6.20
N LEU A 340 -13.34 -20.34 -6.52
CA LEU A 340 -12.79 -21.52 -7.21
C LEU A 340 -12.33 -21.19 -8.64
N ASP A 341 -13.09 -20.35 -9.36
CA ASP A 341 -12.74 -19.85 -10.69
C ASP A 341 -11.48 -18.98 -10.67
N LEU A 342 -11.24 -18.25 -9.57
CA LEU A 342 -10.02 -17.47 -9.40
C LEU A 342 -8.78 -18.36 -9.29
N VAL A 343 -8.88 -19.45 -8.53
CA VAL A 343 -7.79 -20.45 -8.48
C VAL A 343 -7.54 -21.06 -9.86
N GLU A 344 -8.61 -21.37 -10.60
CA GLU A 344 -8.47 -21.86 -11.98
C GLU A 344 -7.84 -20.81 -12.90
N PHE A 345 -8.20 -19.52 -12.76
CA PHE A 345 -7.55 -18.43 -13.49
C PHE A 345 -6.05 -18.35 -13.17
N ALA A 346 -5.69 -18.38 -11.90
CA ALA A 346 -4.30 -18.26 -11.48
C ALA A 346 -3.46 -19.51 -11.78
N ASN A 347 -3.98 -20.71 -11.48
CA ASN A 347 -3.21 -21.94 -11.48
C ASN A 347 -3.66 -22.98 -12.51
N GLY A 348 -4.87 -22.83 -13.06
CA GLY A 348 -5.46 -23.83 -13.93
C GLY A 348 -4.69 -24.02 -15.25
N PRO A 349 -4.85 -25.18 -15.90
CA PRO A 349 -4.19 -25.48 -17.16
C PRO A 349 -4.69 -24.54 -18.28
N VAL A 350 -3.85 -24.30 -19.28
CA VAL A 350 -4.16 -23.45 -20.44
C VAL A 350 -5.41 -23.86 -21.23
N THR A 351 -5.87 -25.08 -21.04
CA THR A 351 -7.08 -25.63 -21.69
C THR A 351 -8.36 -25.43 -20.88
N SER A 352 -8.26 -25.06 -19.60
CA SER A 352 -9.42 -24.79 -18.76
C SER A 352 -10.10 -23.48 -19.14
N LYS A 353 -11.31 -23.25 -18.63
CA LYS A 353 -12.10 -22.06 -18.96
C LYS A 353 -11.33 -20.76 -18.61
N TRP A 354 -10.88 -20.66 -17.35
CA TRP A 354 -10.21 -19.45 -16.86
C TRP A 354 -8.71 -19.42 -17.20
N GLY A 355 -8.06 -20.60 -17.33
CA GLY A 355 -6.70 -20.69 -17.84
C GLY A 355 -6.57 -20.14 -19.27
N LYS A 356 -7.60 -20.32 -20.13
CA LYS A 356 -7.64 -19.72 -21.48
C LYS A 356 -7.67 -18.20 -21.42
N VAL A 357 -8.47 -17.61 -20.49
CA VAL A 357 -8.52 -16.14 -20.31
C VAL A 357 -7.14 -15.61 -19.93
N ARG A 358 -6.43 -16.29 -19.01
CA ARG A 358 -5.06 -15.92 -18.63
C ARG A 358 -4.11 -15.96 -19.84
N VAL A 359 -4.22 -17.02 -20.67
CA VAL A 359 -3.41 -17.13 -21.90
C VAL A 359 -3.72 -16.02 -22.89
N GLU A 360 -4.99 -15.72 -23.12
CA GLU A 360 -5.42 -14.63 -24.00
C GLU A 360 -4.92 -13.25 -23.52
N MET A 361 -4.73 -13.09 -22.22
CA MET A 361 -4.09 -11.92 -21.62
C MET A 361 -2.55 -11.93 -21.68
N GLY A 362 -1.95 -12.98 -22.29
CA GLY A 362 -0.51 -13.05 -22.56
C GLY A 362 0.30 -13.82 -21.52
N HIS A 363 -0.33 -14.58 -20.61
CA HIS A 363 0.37 -15.32 -19.56
C HIS A 363 -0.07 -16.81 -19.53
N PRO A 364 0.61 -17.68 -20.29
CA PRO A 364 0.26 -19.11 -20.33
C PRO A 364 0.66 -19.88 -19.06
N GLU A 365 1.69 -19.42 -18.32
CA GLU A 365 2.19 -20.06 -17.10
C GLU A 365 1.22 -19.85 -15.93
N SER A 366 1.32 -20.74 -14.91
CA SER A 366 0.62 -20.56 -13.64
C SER A 366 1.26 -19.43 -12.84
N PHE A 367 0.45 -18.58 -12.18
CA PHE A 367 0.91 -17.60 -11.21
C PHE A 367 1.32 -18.20 -9.85
N GLY A 368 1.09 -19.49 -9.63
CA GLY A 368 1.50 -20.18 -8.41
C GLY A 368 0.77 -19.70 -7.16
N LEU A 369 -0.52 -19.41 -7.26
CA LEU A 369 -1.36 -19.00 -6.14
C LEU A 369 -1.35 -20.04 -5.03
N LYS A 370 -1.13 -19.59 -3.78
CA LYS A 370 -1.04 -20.41 -2.57
C LYS A 370 -2.05 -20.02 -1.50
N TYR A 371 -2.49 -18.75 -1.50
CA TYR A 371 -3.32 -18.15 -0.46
C TYR A 371 -4.58 -17.54 -1.06
N ILE A 372 -5.67 -17.57 -0.32
CA ILE A 372 -6.88 -16.83 -0.63
C ILE A 372 -7.53 -16.31 0.66
N GLY A 373 -7.82 -15.00 0.71
CA GLY A 373 -8.62 -14.41 1.76
C GLY A 373 -10.11 -14.51 1.43
N ILE A 374 -10.92 -15.00 2.36
CA ILE A 374 -12.37 -15.10 2.21
C ILE A 374 -13.04 -14.03 3.07
N GLY A 375 -13.53 -12.97 2.42
CA GLY A 375 -14.05 -11.80 3.09
C GLY A 375 -12.98 -10.87 3.65
N ASN A 376 -13.40 -9.75 4.22
CA ASN A 376 -12.56 -8.74 4.85
C ASN A 376 -13.27 -8.14 6.07
N GLU A 377 -12.65 -8.19 7.24
CA GLU A 377 -13.18 -7.60 8.48
C GLU A 377 -14.59 -8.05 8.89
N GLN A 378 -15.16 -9.09 8.27
CA GLN A 378 -16.50 -9.55 8.63
C GLN A 378 -16.57 -10.03 10.06
N TRP A 379 -17.72 -9.77 10.68
CA TRP A 379 -18.02 -10.19 12.06
C TRP A 379 -19.40 -10.80 12.21
N GLY A 380 -19.72 -11.22 13.45
CA GLY A 380 -20.98 -11.81 13.80
C GLY A 380 -21.06 -13.32 13.54
N GLU A 381 -22.25 -13.90 13.74
CA GLU A 381 -22.46 -15.35 13.69
C GLU A 381 -22.60 -15.92 12.27
N VAL A 382 -22.84 -15.05 11.28
CA VAL A 382 -23.05 -15.48 9.89
C VAL A 382 -21.73 -15.76 9.20
N PHE A 383 -20.73 -14.92 9.40
CA PHE A 383 -19.43 -15.03 8.73
C PHE A 383 -18.76 -16.40 8.90
N PRO A 384 -18.65 -16.99 10.11
CA PRO A 384 -18.07 -18.34 10.25
C PRO A 384 -18.79 -19.42 9.46
N LYS A 385 -20.12 -19.31 9.27
CA LYS A 385 -20.90 -20.27 8.48
C LYS A 385 -20.62 -20.13 6.98
N HIS A 386 -20.45 -18.89 6.50
CA HIS A 386 -20.02 -18.63 5.13
C HIS A 386 -18.63 -19.22 4.90
N LEU A 387 -17.68 -18.89 5.78
CA LEU A 387 -16.31 -19.39 5.68
C LEU A 387 -16.25 -20.93 5.67
N GLU A 388 -17.03 -21.61 6.50
CA GLU A 388 -17.15 -23.09 6.53
C GLU A 388 -17.60 -23.65 5.17
N ALA A 389 -18.55 -22.98 4.49
CA ALA A 389 -19.02 -23.41 3.17
C ALA A 389 -17.92 -23.25 2.10
N PHE A 390 -17.16 -22.16 2.14
CA PHE A 390 -15.98 -21.97 1.27
C PHE A 390 -14.92 -23.03 1.56
N GLN A 391 -14.56 -23.22 2.82
CA GLN A 391 -13.53 -24.20 3.22
C GLN A 391 -13.85 -25.60 2.71
N LYS A 392 -15.11 -26.04 2.90
CA LYS A 392 -15.55 -27.34 2.38
C LYS A 392 -15.35 -27.46 0.86
N ALA A 393 -15.69 -26.43 0.09
CA ALA A 393 -15.53 -26.44 -1.36
C ALA A 393 -14.05 -26.46 -1.78
N PHE A 394 -13.19 -25.76 -1.04
CA PHE A 394 -11.74 -25.75 -1.28
C PHE A 394 -11.10 -27.08 -0.92
N ASP A 395 -11.46 -27.69 0.21
CA ASP A 395 -10.99 -29.03 0.62
C ASP A 395 -11.29 -30.09 -0.44
N GLU A 396 -12.43 -29.97 -1.13
CA GLU A 396 -12.83 -30.87 -2.20
C GLU A 396 -12.07 -30.65 -3.51
N LYS A 397 -11.76 -29.37 -3.86
CA LYS A 397 -11.26 -29.03 -5.21
C LYS A 397 -9.82 -28.56 -5.25
N TYR A 398 -9.35 -27.80 -4.24
CA TYR A 398 -8.03 -27.17 -4.17
C TYR A 398 -7.45 -27.23 -2.75
N PRO A 399 -7.26 -28.45 -2.18
CA PRO A 399 -6.80 -28.61 -0.79
C PRO A 399 -5.38 -28.05 -0.54
N GLU A 400 -4.64 -27.69 -1.58
CA GLU A 400 -3.33 -27.07 -1.49
C GLU A 400 -3.38 -25.54 -1.26
N ILE A 401 -4.55 -24.92 -1.44
CA ILE A 401 -4.73 -23.47 -1.25
C ILE A 401 -5.05 -23.18 0.21
N GLN A 402 -4.23 -22.34 0.83
CA GLN A 402 -4.40 -21.93 2.21
C GLN A 402 -5.49 -20.83 2.32
N ILE A 403 -6.48 -21.10 3.16
CA ILE A 403 -7.60 -20.19 3.41
C ILE A 403 -7.27 -19.26 4.58
N ILE A 404 -7.54 -17.97 4.37
CA ILE A 404 -7.40 -16.95 5.40
C ILE A 404 -8.78 -16.46 5.81
N GLY A 405 -9.11 -16.66 7.09
CA GLY A 405 -10.33 -16.12 7.71
C GLY A 405 -10.06 -14.84 8.49
N SER A 406 -11.10 -14.08 8.79
CA SER A 406 -10.98 -12.78 9.48
C SER A 406 -11.30 -12.90 10.98
N SER A 407 -10.58 -12.16 11.82
CA SER A 407 -10.93 -11.92 13.23
C SER A 407 -11.79 -10.66 13.44
N GLY A 408 -12.29 -10.07 12.35
CA GLY A 408 -13.03 -8.81 12.36
C GLY A 408 -12.12 -7.57 12.35
N PRO A 409 -12.71 -6.36 12.49
CA PRO A 409 -12.00 -5.10 12.36
C PRO A 409 -11.22 -4.67 13.62
N SER A 410 -11.34 -5.43 14.71
CA SER A 410 -10.76 -5.08 16.02
C SER A 410 -9.65 -6.01 16.43
N ALA A 411 -8.64 -5.44 17.10
CA ALA A 411 -7.50 -6.19 17.60
C ALA A 411 -7.77 -6.97 18.91
N ASP A 412 -8.90 -6.74 19.54
CA ASP A 412 -9.25 -7.25 20.87
C ASP A 412 -10.77 -7.15 21.13
N GLY A 413 -11.23 -7.71 22.25
CA GLY A 413 -12.62 -7.64 22.72
C GLY A 413 -13.46 -8.87 22.38
N GLU A 414 -14.72 -8.88 22.86
CA GLU A 414 -15.60 -10.05 22.77
C GLU A 414 -15.82 -10.57 21.35
N GLN A 415 -15.90 -9.67 20.37
CA GLN A 415 -16.08 -10.03 18.97
C GLN A 415 -14.82 -10.70 18.38
N PHE A 416 -13.65 -10.14 18.67
CA PHE A 416 -12.37 -10.72 18.31
C PHE A 416 -12.19 -12.12 18.90
N ASP A 417 -12.46 -12.26 20.21
CA ASP A 417 -12.35 -13.54 20.92
C ASP A 417 -13.33 -14.59 20.36
N TYR A 418 -14.56 -14.16 20.05
CA TYR A 418 -15.56 -15.03 19.42
C TYR A 418 -15.08 -15.55 18.06
N LEU A 419 -14.64 -14.63 17.18
CA LEU A 419 -14.18 -14.99 15.83
C LEU A 419 -12.94 -15.88 15.88
N TRP A 420 -11.96 -15.56 16.74
CA TRP A 420 -10.81 -16.44 16.95
C TRP A 420 -11.23 -17.83 17.43
N GLY A 421 -12.23 -17.91 18.30
CA GLY A 421 -12.81 -19.18 18.73
C GLY A 421 -13.43 -19.96 17.58
N GLN A 422 -14.09 -19.30 16.62
CA GLN A 422 -14.62 -19.93 15.41
C GLN A 422 -13.51 -20.37 14.44
N MET A 423 -12.51 -19.51 14.19
CA MET A 423 -11.37 -19.85 13.33
C MET A 423 -10.62 -21.09 13.82
N LYS A 424 -10.44 -21.23 15.14
CA LYS A 424 -9.87 -22.45 15.77
C LYS A 424 -10.74 -23.69 15.59
N LYS A 425 -12.08 -23.56 15.59
CA LYS A 425 -12.99 -24.69 15.37
C LYS A 425 -13.00 -25.15 13.91
N LEU A 426 -12.91 -24.20 12.99
CA LEU A 426 -12.84 -24.45 11.56
C LEU A 426 -11.45 -24.94 11.13
N ASP A 427 -10.44 -24.77 12.01
CA ASP A 427 -9.03 -25.12 11.73
C ASP A 427 -8.51 -24.46 10.45
N VAL A 428 -8.83 -23.17 10.26
CA VAL A 428 -8.34 -22.38 9.11
C VAL A 428 -6.81 -22.28 9.15
N ASP A 429 -6.17 -22.11 8.01
CA ASP A 429 -4.70 -22.00 7.93
C ASP A 429 -4.18 -20.75 8.63
N LEU A 430 -4.77 -19.59 8.30
CA LEU A 430 -4.40 -18.30 8.87
C LEU A 430 -5.63 -17.50 9.30
N VAL A 431 -5.42 -16.67 10.33
CA VAL A 431 -6.40 -15.67 10.79
C VAL A 431 -5.85 -14.29 10.54
N ASP A 432 -6.61 -13.49 9.80
CA ASP A 432 -6.30 -12.09 9.50
C ASP A 432 -6.67 -11.22 10.70
N GLU A 433 -5.68 -10.55 11.29
CA GLU A 433 -5.83 -9.62 12.43
C GLU A 433 -5.49 -8.20 11.99
N HIS A 434 -6.27 -7.21 12.45
CA HIS A 434 -6.14 -5.80 12.09
C HIS A 434 -5.88 -4.91 13.33
N TYR A 435 -4.91 -3.97 13.23
CA TYR A 435 -4.49 -3.10 14.35
C TYR A 435 -4.35 -1.64 13.91
N TYR A 436 -5.42 -0.88 13.97
CA TYR A 436 -5.41 0.58 13.83
C TYR A 436 -5.50 1.20 15.22
N LYS A 437 -4.37 1.22 15.94
CA LYS A 437 -4.28 1.57 17.36
C LYS A 437 -3.32 2.74 17.60
N ASP A 438 -3.39 3.30 18.82
CA ASP A 438 -2.49 4.36 19.24
C ASP A 438 -1.07 3.86 19.59
N PRO A 439 -0.10 4.77 19.76
CA PRO A 439 1.29 4.42 20.12
C PRO A 439 1.43 3.55 21.35
N ASP A 440 0.65 3.83 22.41
CA ASP A 440 0.73 3.09 23.67
C ASP A 440 0.33 1.64 23.47
N TRP A 441 -0.69 1.38 22.66
CA TRP A 441 -1.09 0.02 22.32
C TRP A 441 0.05 -0.74 21.60
N PHE A 442 0.69 -0.14 20.59
CA PHE A 442 1.81 -0.78 19.88
C PHE A 442 2.96 -1.14 20.82
N LEU A 443 3.34 -0.21 21.71
CA LEU A 443 4.43 -0.42 22.65
C LEU A 443 4.09 -1.46 23.73
N GLN A 444 2.84 -1.52 24.18
CA GLN A 444 2.39 -2.46 25.20
C GLN A 444 2.09 -3.86 24.67
N ASN A 445 1.96 -4.02 23.35
CA ASN A 445 1.63 -5.30 22.71
C ASN A 445 2.81 -5.93 21.95
N ALA A 446 4.04 -5.52 22.20
CA ALA A 446 5.23 -6.14 21.62
C ALA A 446 5.43 -7.61 22.06
N ASP A 447 4.73 -8.08 23.09
CA ASP A 447 4.67 -9.46 23.55
C ASP A 447 3.37 -10.21 23.20
N ARG A 448 2.46 -9.57 22.44
CA ARG A 448 1.12 -10.10 22.12
C ARG A 448 1.10 -11.56 21.73
N TYR A 449 2.06 -12.01 20.95
CA TYR A 449 2.11 -13.37 20.42
C TYR A 449 2.92 -14.36 21.24
N ASP A 450 3.53 -13.94 22.35
CA ASP A 450 4.37 -14.80 23.18
C ASP A 450 3.55 -15.97 23.78
N ASP A 451 2.28 -15.72 24.11
CA ASP A 451 1.36 -16.70 24.71
C ASP A 451 0.37 -17.36 23.70
N TYR A 452 0.43 -16.99 22.40
CA TYR A 452 -0.40 -17.65 21.41
C TYR A 452 -0.04 -19.12 21.24
N SER A 453 -1.06 -19.96 21.00
CA SER A 453 -0.85 -21.37 20.70
C SER A 453 0.04 -21.56 19.48
N ARG A 454 1.09 -22.36 19.59
CA ARG A 454 1.91 -22.79 18.45
C ARG A 454 1.24 -23.87 17.60
N LYS A 455 0.08 -24.38 18.05
CA LYS A 455 -0.75 -25.37 17.33
C LYS A 455 -2.02 -24.70 16.83
N GLY A 456 -2.51 -25.14 15.66
CA GLY A 456 -3.70 -24.60 15.02
C GLY A 456 -3.40 -23.39 14.13
N PRO A 457 -4.40 -22.53 13.85
CA PRO A 457 -4.28 -21.42 12.90
C PRO A 457 -3.11 -20.50 13.21
N LYS A 458 -2.48 -20.03 12.16
CA LYS A 458 -1.42 -19.01 12.23
C LYS A 458 -2.00 -17.62 12.08
N VAL A 459 -1.21 -16.59 12.38
CA VAL A 459 -1.61 -15.19 12.26
C VAL A 459 -1.10 -14.61 10.94
N PHE A 460 -1.99 -13.92 10.27
CA PHE A 460 -1.69 -12.91 9.28
C PHE A 460 -1.99 -11.54 9.92
N ALA A 461 -0.98 -10.73 10.21
CA ALA A 461 -1.15 -9.34 10.59
C ALA A 461 -1.43 -8.52 9.33
N GLY A 462 -2.68 -8.57 8.85
CA GLY A 462 -3.04 -8.20 7.49
C GLY A 462 -3.21 -6.71 7.27
N GLU A 463 -3.60 -5.96 8.31
CA GLU A 463 -3.68 -4.51 8.25
C GLU A 463 -3.24 -3.89 9.58
N TYR A 464 -2.25 -3.02 9.55
CA TYR A 464 -1.87 -2.24 10.73
C TYR A 464 -1.24 -0.92 10.38
N ALA A 465 -1.51 0.07 11.23
CA ALA A 465 -0.81 1.34 11.28
C ALA A 465 -0.94 1.96 12.67
N CYS A 466 0.12 2.59 13.15
CA CYS A 466 0.12 3.33 14.40
C CYS A 466 -0.51 4.71 14.21
N HIS A 467 -1.62 4.97 14.91
CA HIS A 467 -2.41 6.19 14.81
C HIS A 467 -2.01 7.22 15.89
N VAL A 468 -1.03 8.07 15.60
CA VAL A 468 -0.66 9.20 16.47
C VAL A 468 -1.75 10.28 16.39
N GLN A 469 -2.50 10.44 17.46
CA GLN A 469 -3.58 11.44 17.53
C GLN A 469 -3.02 12.88 17.74
N PRO A 470 -3.76 13.94 17.32
CA PRO A 470 -5.08 13.89 16.67
C PRO A 470 -5.03 13.73 15.14
N GLU A 471 -3.89 13.94 14.51
CA GLU A 471 -3.79 14.11 13.06
C GLU A 471 -3.50 12.79 12.31
N LYS A 472 -3.15 11.72 13.01
CA LYS A 472 -2.76 10.42 12.42
C LYS A 472 -1.67 10.57 11.35
N LYS A 473 -0.59 11.30 11.68
CA LYS A 473 0.54 11.52 10.77
C LYS A 473 1.43 10.29 10.64
N ASN A 474 2.12 10.19 9.51
CA ASN A 474 3.25 9.28 9.31
C ASN A 474 4.53 9.82 10.01
N SER A 475 4.39 10.25 11.26
CA SER A 475 5.50 10.79 12.04
C SER A 475 6.55 9.73 12.35
N PHE A 476 7.77 10.18 12.65
CA PHE A 476 8.81 9.25 13.10
C PHE A 476 8.41 8.50 14.38
N TYR A 477 7.59 9.11 15.25
CA TYR A 477 7.06 8.43 16.45
C TYR A 477 6.18 7.23 16.09
N ALA A 478 5.27 7.37 15.14
CA ALA A 478 4.47 6.25 14.65
C ALA A 478 5.37 5.11 14.14
N ALA A 479 6.34 5.45 13.32
CA ALA A 479 7.29 4.49 12.76
C ALA A 479 8.13 3.78 13.85
N LEU A 480 8.57 4.49 14.89
CA LEU A 480 9.32 3.94 15.99
C LEU A 480 8.49 2.95 16.84
N CYS A 481 7.19 3.27 17.05
CA CYS A 481 6.26 2.37 17.74
C CYS A 481 6.02 1.09 16.93
N GLU A 482 5.83 1.20 15.62
CA GLU A 482 5.72 0.04 14.73
C GLU A 482 7.01 -0.79 14.70
N ALA A 483 8.19 -0.14 14.62
CA ALA A 483 9.47 -0.84 14.68
C ALA A 483 9.62 -1.65 15.98
N SER A 484 9.14 -1.11 17.10
CA SER A 484 9.14 -1.78 18.40
C SER A 484 8.21 -2.98 18.43
N PHE A 485 6.99 -2.85 17.93
CA PHE A 485 6.00 -3.93 17.82
C PHE A 485 6.47 -5.07 16.90
N LEU A 486 7.08 -4.71 15.78
CA LEU A 486 7.59 -5.68 14.81
C LEU A 486 8.71 -6.57 15.36
N THR A 487 9.43 -6.15 16.42
CA THR A 487 10.37 -7.05 17.13
C THR A 487 9.64 -8.25 17.73
N GLY A 488 8.42 -8.05 18.24
CA GLY A 488 7.56 -9.10 18.76
C GLY A 488 7.01 -10.02 17.67
N ILE A 489 6.60 -9.44 16.54
CA ILE A 489 6.18 -10.20 15.35
C ILE A 489 7.32 -11.10 14.87
N GLU A 490 8.54 -10.57 14.70
CA GLU A 490 9.70 -11.34 14.24
C GLU A 490 10.09 -12.44 15.24
N ARG A 491 10.07 -12.14 16.55
CA ARG A 491 10.33 -13.14 17.59
C ARG A 491 9.36 -14.33 17.54
N ASN A 492 8.13 -14.08 17.14
CA ASN A 492 7.03 -15.05 17.07
C ASN A 492 6.71 -15.51 15.63
N SER A 493 7.73 -15.65 14.76
CA SER A 493 7.55 -16.05 13.36
C SER A 493 6.94 -17.46 13.18
N ASP A 494 6.89 -18.28 14.24
CA ASP A 494 6.19 -19.57 14.28
C ASP A 494 4.68 -19.42 14.51
N VAL A 495 4.22 -18.26 14.93
CA VAL A 495 2.81 -17.87 15.09
C VAL A 495 2.41 -16.90 13.98
N VAL A 496 3.11 -15.78 13.84
CA VAL A 496 2.82 -14.78 12.80
C VAL A 496 3.57 -15.15 11.53
N ARG A 497 2.83 -15.56 10.52
CA ARG A 497 3.41 -16.04 9.26
C ARG A 497 3.52 -14.95 8.21
N LEU A 498 2.60 -13.98 8.20
CA LEU A 498 2.53 -12.88 7.26
C LEU A 498 2.23 -11.58 7.99
N ALA A 499 2.76 -10.46 7.49
CA ALA A 499 2.49 -9.11 8.01
C ALA A 499 2.52 -8.07 6.88
N THR A 500 1.49 -7.23 6.77
CA THR A 500 1.36 -6.19 5.76
C THR A 500 0.85 -4.88 6.37
N TYR A 501 1.58 -3.79 6.14
CA TYR A 501 1.15 -2.44 6.55
C TYR A 501 0.02 -1.94 5.65
N ALA A 502 -0.94 -1.21 6.22
CA ALA A 502 -2.10 -0.66 5.53
C ALA A 502 -2.48 0.75 6.02
N PRO A 503 -2.99 1.64 5.14
CA PRO A 503 -3.02 1.57 3.69
C PRO A 503 -1.67 1.91 3.02
N LEU A 504 -1.58 1.61 1.72
CA LEU A 504 -0.31 1.70 0.99
C LEU A 504 -0.07 3.07 0.36
N PHE A 505 -1.08 3.65 -0.31
CA PHE A 505 -0.96 4.86 -1.11
C PHE A 505 -2.02 5.90 -0.79
N ALA A 506 -1.61 7.19 -0.83
CA ALA A 506 -2.55 8.30 -0.79
C ALA A 506 -2.14 9.44 -1.72
N HIS A 507 -3.09 9.90 -2.56
CA HIS A 507 -2.94 11.13 -3.31
C HIS A 507 -3.11 12.33 -2.37
N VAL A 508 -2.13 13.25 -2.35
CA VAL A 508 -2.08 14.37 -1.37
C VAL A 508 -3.31 15.29 -1.42
N ASP A 509 -3.93 15.44 -2.61
CA ASP A 509 -5.11 16.30 -2.80
C ASP A 509 -6.44 15.55 -2.72
N ALA A 510 -6.41 14.21 -2.52
CA ALA A 510 -7.62 13.39 -2.63
C ALA A 510 -7.72 12.26 -1.60
N TRP A 511 -6.84 12.25 -0.61
CA TRP A 511 -6.89 11.26 0.47
C TRP A 511 -8.20 11.38 1.27
N GLN A 512 -8.61 10.28 1.84
CA GLN A 512 -9.78 10.20 2.72
C GLN A 512 -9.49 9.38 3.98
N TRP A 513 -8.40 8.65 3.99
CA TRP A 513 -7.89 7.89 5.11
C TRP A 513 -6.39 8.14 5.27
N LYS A 514 -5.88 8.12 6.49
CA LYS A 514 -4.46 8.19 6.85
C LYS A 514 -4.20 7.54 8.22
N PRO A 515 -2.95 7.15 8.54
CA PRO A 515 -1.72 7.37 7.78
C PRO A 515 -1.55 6.39 6.62
N ASP A 516 -0.75 6.75 5.62
CA ASP A 516 -0.46 5.91 4.44
C ASP A 516 1.05 5.73 4.26
N MET A 517 1.48 4.62 3.69
CA MET A 517 2.91 4.31 3.58
C MET A 517 3.63 5.21 2.58
N ILE A 518 2.99 5.52 1.45
CA ILE A 518 3.53 6.32 0.35
C ILE A 518 2.52 7.38 -0.06
N TRP A 519 2.94 8.64 -0.02
CA TRP A 519 2.14 9.76 -0.48
C TRP A 519 2.60 10.21 -1.87
N PHE A 520 1.68 10.67 -2.71
CA PHE A 520 2.01 11.07 -4.07
C PHE A 520 1.12 12.21 -4.58
N ASP A 521 1.65 12.96 -5.54
CA ASP A 521 0.91 13.87 -6.43
C ASP A 521 0.98 13.34 -7.88
N ASN A 522 0.56 14.13 -8.84
CA ASN A 522 0.56 13.73 -10.23
C ASN A 522 1.97 13.58 -10.86
N LEU A 523 3.03 13.99 -10.17
CA LEU A 523 4.41 13.95 -10.69
C LEU A 523 5.39 13.25 -9.76
N ARG A 524 5.16 13.31 -8.43
CA ARG A 524 6.13 12.93 -7.41
C ARG A 524 5.53 11.93 -6.42
N SER A 525 6.39 11.20 -5.76
CA SER A 525 6.02 10.38 -4.61
C SER A 525 7.01 10.54 -3.46
N VAL A 526 6.55 10.30 -2.23
CA VAL A 526 7.36 10.37 -1.02
C VAL A 526 7.12 9.15 -0.14
N LYS A 527 8.21 8.59 0.35
CA LYS A 527 8.25 7.44 1.26
C LYS A 527 8.15 7.96 2.70
N SER A 528 7.16 7.50 3.47
CA SER A 528 7.00 7.89 4.87
C SER A 528 8.09 7.30 5.78
N ALA A 529 8.15 7.72 7.05
CA ALA A 529 8.99 7.08 8.05
C ALA A 529 8.61 5.61 8.26
N ASN A 530 7.31 5.29 8.22
CA ASN A 530 6.77 3.93 8.30
C ASN A 530 7.26 3.04 7.15
N TYR A 531 7.35 3.58 5.93
CA TYR A 531 7.90 2.87 4.78
C TYR A 531 9.31 2.32 5.07
N TYR A 532 10.18 3.14 5.65
CA TYR A 532 11.55 2.70 5.95
C TYR A 532 11.62 1.63 7.02
N VAL A 533 10.74 1.66 8.00
CA VAL A 533 10.63 0.58 9.00
C VAL A 533 10.23 -0.73 8.31
N GLN A 534 9.16 -0.72 7.49
CA GLN A 534 8.72 -1.91 6.77
C GLN A 534 9.81 -2.44 5.83
N GLN A 535 10.51 -1.54 5.13
CA GLN A 535 11.62 -1.91 4.25
C GLN A 535 12.77 -2.59 5.01
N LEU A 536 13.13 -2.09 6.19
CA LEU A 536 14.22 -2.65 7.00
C LEU A 536 13.87 -4.04 7.52
N TYR A 537 12.62 -4.26 7.94
CA TYR A 537 12.18 -5.59 8.35
C TYR A 537 12.13 -6.56 7.18
N SER A 538 11.60 -6.16 6.03
CA SER A 538 11.51 -7.01 4.84
C SER A 538 12.89 -7.35 4.27
N LYS A 539 13.79 -6.37 4.12
CA LYS A 539 15.14 -6.57 3.56
C LYS A 539 16.05 -7.41 4.48
N TYR A 540 15.88 -7.28 5.78
CA TYR A 540 16.75 -7.91 6.78
C TYR A 540 15.98 -8.87 7.68
N LYS A 541 15.05 -9.65 7.09
CA LYS A 541 14.22 -10.62 7.82
C LYS A 541 14.99 -11.84 8.34
N GLY A 542 16.14 -12.16 7.74
CA GLY A 542 16.89 -13.37 8.04
C GLY A 542 16.12 -14.67 7.74
N THR A 543 16.58 -15.78 8.30
CA THR A 543 15.99 -17.11 8.12
C THR A 543 15.60 -17.80 9.41
N THR A 544 16.24 -17.45 10.54
CA THR A 544 16.07 -18.17 11.83
C THR A 544 16.12 -17.19 12.99
N VAL A 545 15.09 -17.24 13.84
CA VAL A 545 15.00 -16.42 15.07
C VAL A 545 16.00 -16.90 16.12
N GLN A 546 16.63 -15.95 16.83
CA GLN A 546 17.42 -16.22 18.01
C GLN A 546 16.66 -15.76 19.27
N ASN A 547 16.91 -16.46 20.40
CA ASN A 547 16.33 -16.08 21.67
C ASN A 547 17.04 -14.87 22.25
N VAL A 548 16.29 -13.82 22.58
CA VAL A 548 16.82 -12.52 23.05
C VAL A 548 16.23 -12.20 24.40
N LYS A 549 17.07 -12.06 25.41
CA LYS A 549 16.66 -11.87 26.82
C LYS A 549 17.34 -10.68 27.47
N MET A 550 16.57 -9.97 28.28
CA MET A 550 17.08 -8.98 29.24
C MET A 550 16.64 -9.44 30.63
N ASN A 551 17.61 -9.70 31.53
CA ASN A 551 17.35 -10.23 32.86
C ASN A 551 16.52 -11.53 32.89
N GLY A 552 16.63 -12.36 31.85
CA GLY A 552 15.89 -13.62 31.72
C GLY A 552 14.53 -13.53 31.05
N GLU A 553 14.01 -12.32 30.79
CA GLU A 553 12.72 -12.07 30.14
C GLU A 553 12.91 -11.63 28.69
N ASN A 554 11.87 -11.78 27.83
CA ASN A 554 11.87 -11.25 26.47
C ASN A 554 12.07 -9.73 26.49
N VAL A 555 12.73 -9.19 25.45
CA VAL A 555 13.02 -7.75 25.36
C VAL A 555 11.82 -7.04 24.69
N VAL A 556 10.92 -6.52 25.52
CA VAL A 556 9.59 -6.00 25.10
C VAL A 556 9.27 -4.65 25.76
N GLY A 557 10.28 -3.77 25.87
CA GLY A 557 10.09 -2.40 26.36
C GLY A 557 10.74 -2.08 27.70
N GLN A 558 11.43 -3.04 28.34
CA GLN A 558 12.18 -2.77 29.56
C GLN A 558 13.26 -1.70 29.29
N ASN A 559 13.29 -0.67 30.12
CA ASN A 559 14.15 0.51 29.94
C ASN A 559 13.94 1.25 28.59
N GLY A 560 12.78 1.07 27.95
CA GLY A 560 12.46 1.62 26.62
C GLY A 560 13.10 0.87 25.45
N ILE A 561 13.66 -0.33 25.68
CA ILE A 561 14.35 -1.14 24.67
C ILE A 561 13.45 -2.27 24.20
N TYR A 562 13.35 -2.42 22.87
CA TYR A 562 12.73 -3.55 22.18
C TYR A 562 13.77 -4.16 21.26
N ALA A 563 13.85 -5.48 21.20
CA ALA A 563 14.86 -6.14 20.36
C ALA A 563 14.40 -7.48 19.82
N SER A 564 14.83 -7.76 18.60
CA SER A 564 14.82 -9.09 17.99
C SER A 564 16.14 -9.37 17.30
N VAL A 565 16.49 -10.64 17.20
CA VAL A 565 17.72 -11.10 16.53
C VAL A 565 17.39 -12.30 15.66
N VAL A 566 17.87 -12.26 14.43
CA VAL A 566 17.75 -13.37 13.49
C VAL A 566 19.11 -13.68 12.88
N THR A 567 19.32 -14.92 12.47
CA THR A 567 20.43 -15.29 11.58
C THR A 567 19.91 -15.46 10.17
N ASP A 568 20.67 -15.02 9.21
CA ASP A 568 20.45 -15.28 7.80
C ASP A 568 21.44 -16.36 7.34
N LYS A 569 20.95 -17.59 7.19
CA LYS A 569 21.78 -18.73 6.79
C LYS A 569 22.19 -18.68 5.31
N ASP A 570 21.42 -17.94 4.51
CA ASP A 570 21.66 -17.85 3.06
C ASP A 570 22.78 -16.86 2.75
N ASN A 571 22.97 -15.86 3.62
CA ASN A 571 23.96 -14.79 3.48
C ASN A 571 25.06 -14.83 4.56
N ASP A 572 25.06 -15.81 5.46
CA ASP A 572 25.98 -15.92 6.60
C ASP A 572 26.01 -14.64 7.46
N GLN A 573 24.83 -14.18 7.88
CA GLN A 573 24.70 -12.93 8.65
C GLN A 573 23.97 -13.11 9.97
N LEU A 574 24.39 -12.33 10.97
CA LEU A 574 23.65 -12.06 12.19
C LEU A 574 23.00 -10.68 12.08
N ILE A 575 21.69 -10.62 12.22
CA ILE A 575 20.91 -9.39 12.09
C ILE A 575 20.27 -9.07 13.43
N ILE A 576 20.57 -7.89 13.97
CA ILE A 576 20.07 -7.41 15.25
C ILE A 576 19.23 -6.16 15.01
N LYS A 577 17.98 -6.17 15.46
CA LYS A 577 17.07 -5.04 15.40
C LYS A 577 16.80 -4.56 16.82
N ILE A 578 17.06 -3.29 17.08
CA ILE A 578 16.87 -2.67 18.41
C ILE A 578 16.22 -1.31 18.23
N SER A 579 15.10 -1.08 18.92
CA SER A 579 14.54 0.26 19.10
C SER A 579 14.70 0.74 20.54
N ASN A 580 14.99 2.03 20.69
CA ASN A 580 15.02 2.73 21.96
C ASN A 580 13.94 3.83 21.92
N THR A 581 12.84 3.62 22.62
CA THR A 581 11.75 4.60 22.76
C THR A 581 11.96 5.56 23.93
N GLY A 582 13.04 5.36 24.70
CA GLY A 582 13.40 6.19 25.85
C GLY A 582 14.13 7.47 25.45
N LYS A 583 14.00 8.50 26.28
CA LYS A 583 14.59 9.85 26.07
C LYS A 583 16.11 9.93 26.36
N SER A 584 16.77 8.82 26.62
CA SER A 584 18.21 8.78 26.87
C SER A 584 18.88 7.70 26.04
N GLU A 585 20.09 8.00 25.60
CA GLU A 585 20.97 7.02 24.97
C GLU A 585 21.26 5.85 25.93
N LYS A 586 21.36 4.64 25.39
CA LYS A 586 21.66 3.42 26.13
C LYS A 586 22.94 2.79 25.60
N GLU A 587 23.83 2.40 26.49
CA GLU A 587 24.91 1.47 26.16
C GLU A 587 24.36 0.04 26.32
N VAL A 588 24.31 -0.71 25.22
CA VAL A 588 23.85 -2.10 25.22
C VAL A 588 25.05 -3.04 25.11
N GLU A 589 25.24 -3.87 26.13
CA GLU A 589 26.18 -4.98 26.11
C GLU A 589 25.48 -6.24 25.58
N LEU A 590 25.98 -6.81 24.48
CA LEU A 590 25.45 -8.03 23.90
C LEU A 590 26.26 -9.23 24.42
N ASP A 591 25.62 -10.15 25.15
CA ASP A 591 26.18 -11.40 25.63
C ASP A 591 25.77 -12.54 24.69
N PHE A 592 26.60 -12.81 23.69
CA PHE A 592 26.35 -13.87 22.73
C PHE A 592 26.66 -15.25 23.32
N LYS A 593 25.62 -16.09 23.41
CA LYS A 593 25.70 -17.52 23.73
C LYS A 593 25.57 -18.39 22.46
N LEU A 594 25.76 -17.79 21.30
CA LEU A 594 25.78 -18.48 20.01
C LEU A 594 27.14 -19.20 19.86
N LYS A 595 27.10 -20.38 19.23
CA LYS A 595 28.32 -21.12 18.91
C LYS A 595 28.93 -20.60 17.62
N GLU A 596 30.28 -20.66 17.55
CA GLU A 596 31.02 -20.44 16.30
C GLU A 596 30.98 -19.00 15.73
N LEU A 597 30.82 -17.98 16.60
CA LEU A 597 30.94 -16.60 16.14
C LEU A 597 32.43 -16.27 15.86
N PRO A 598 32.73 -15.52 14.77
CA PRO A 598 34.07 -14.94 14.55
C PRO A 598 34.48 -14.09 15.73
N GLY A 599 35.79 -14.02 16.02
CA GLY A 599 36.31 -13.18 17.13
C GLY A 599 35.97 -11.69 16.96
N VAL A 600 35.79 -11.28 15.71
CA VAL A 600 35.39 -9.91 15.29
C VAL A 600 34.27 -10.03 14.28
N LEU A 601 33.16 -9.36 14.56
CA LEU A 601 32.01 -9.23 13.66
C LEU A 601 32.15 -7.93 12.90
N LYS A 602 32.16 -8.01 11.58
CA LYS A 602 32.16 -6.84 10.67
C LYS A 602 30.82 -6.72 9.99
N GLY A 603 30.46 -5.52 9.61
CA GLY A 603 29.21 -5.30 8.90
C GLY A 603 28.78 -3.84 8.95
N LYS A 604 27.49 -3.61 9.00
CA LYS A 604 26.91 -2.27 8.97
C LYS A 604 25.85 -2.07 10.04
N GLN A 605 25.72 -0.83 10.48
CA GLN A 605 24.62 -0.33 11.27
C GLN A 605 23.79 0.61 10.43
N ILE A 606 22.49 0.39 10.43
CA ILE A 606 21.50 1.24 9.78
C ILE A 606 20.68 1.88 10.90
N THR A 607 20.64 3.20 10.91
CA THR A 607 19.94 3.97 11.96
C THR A 607 18.82 4.78 11.33
N LEU A 608 17.62 4.68 11.90
CA LEU A 608 16.51 5.55 11.63
C LEU A 608 16.27 6.41 12.88
N LYS A 609 16.46 7.73 12.74
CA LYS A 609 16.33 8.70 13.82
C LYS A 609 15.96 10.07 13.26
N ALA A 610 15.00 10.72 13.92
CA ALA A 610 14.56 12.08 13.64
C ALA A 610 13.92 12.66 14.92
N ASN A 611 13.36 13.88 14.91
CA ASN A 611 12.47 14.28 15.98
C ASN A 611 11.15 13.47 15.86
N LEU A 612 10.52 13.20 16.98
CA LEU A 612 9.33 12.32 17.01
C LEU A 612 8.19 12.82 16.11
N ASP A 613 8.03 14.12 15.93
CA ASP A 613 6.99 14.73 15.09
C ASP A 613 7.39 14.91 13.61
N ASP A 614 8.65 14.59 13.25
CA ASP A 614 9.12 14.74 11.87
C ASP A 614 8.39 13.75 10.95
N GLU A 615 7.95 14.27 9.81
CA GLU A 615 7.22 13.56 8.76
C GLU A 615 7.80 13.90 7.39
N ASN A 616 7.98 12.90 6.54
CA ASN A 616 8.38 13.14 5.16
C ASN A 616 7.19 13.68 4.35
N THR A 617 7.42 14.74 3.61
CA THR A 617 6.45 15.37 2.70
C THR A 617 7.02 15.46 1.28
N LEU A 618 6.20 15.78 0.29
CA LEU A 618 6.68 15.99 -1.09
C LEU A 618 7.73 17.11 -1.19
N ASP A 619 7.71 18.07 -0.27
CA ASP A 619 8.67 19.17 -0.23
C ASP A 619 9.92 18.86 0.60
N GLU A 620 9.78 17.98 1.63
CA GLU A 620 10.87 17.51 2.47
C GLU A 620 10.92 15.97 2.48
N PRO A 621 11.24 15.31 1.34
CA PRO A 621 11.04 13.86 1.17
C PRO A 621 12.06 12.99 1.93
N PHE A 622 13.07 13.58 2.54
CA PHE A 622 14.18 12.87 3.21
C PHE A 622 14.47 13.39 4.62
N LEU A 623 13.51 14.04 5.27
CA LEU A 623 13.65 14.50 6.66
C LEU A 623 13.89 13.31 7.60
N VAL A 624 13.15 12.22 7.37
CA VAL A 624 13.34 10.92 8.04
C VAL A 624 13.82 9.90 7.00
N LYS A 625 15.06 9.42 7.13
CA LYS A 625 15.62 8.40 6.25
C LYS A 625 16.65 7.55 6.98
N PRO A 626 16.86 6.29 6.57
CA PRO A 626 17.93 5.45 7.12
C PRO A 626 19.33 6.01 6.82
N LEU A 627 20.18 6.01 7.84
CA LEU A 627 21.60 6.34 7.71
C LEU A 627 22.42 5.07 7.96
N GLU A 628 23.34 4.77 7.06
CA GLU A 628 24.16 3.56 7.11
C GLU A 628 25.63 3.91 7.43
N LYS A 629 26.27 3.13 8.32
CA LYS A 629 27.69 3.20 8.60
C LYS A 629 28.28 1.82 8.83
N GLU A 630 29.55 1.65 8.50
CA GLU A 630 30.32 0.45 8.81
C GLU A 630 30.52 0.30 10.32
N VAL A 631 30.48 -0.94 10.80
CA VAL A 631 30.75 -1.29 12.21
C VAL A 631 31.66 -2.49 12.31
N VAL A 632 32.47 -2.49 13.38
CA VAL A 632 33.35 -3.60 13.76
C VAL A 632 33.17 -3.84 15.26
N LEU A 633 32.74 -5.04 15.65
CA LEU A 633 32.40 -5.41 17.02
C LEU A 633 33.25 -6.60 17.47
N ASP A 634 33.76 -6.55 18.69
CA ASP A 634 34.35 -7.74 19.35
C ASP A 634 33.20 -8.68 19.74
N SER A 635 33.21 -9.93 19.26
CA SER A 635 32.12 -10.88 19.53
C SER A 635 32.02 -11.36 20.99
N LYS A 636 33.04 -11.15 21.81
CA LYS A 636 33.07 -11.65 23.19
C LYS A 636 32.18 -10.84 24.13
N SER A 637 32.11 -9.52 23.95
CA SER A 637 31.30 -8.63 24.78
C SER A 637 31.12 -7.29 24.07
N PRO A 638 30.45 -7.29 22.88
CA PRO A 638 30.30 -6.06 22.16
C PRO A 638 29.40 -5.10 22.91
N LYS A 639 29.83 -3.84 22.98
CA LYS A 639 29.05 -2.74 23.49
C LYS A 639 28.65 -1.85 22.32
N ILE A 640 27.38 -1.60 22.17
CA ILE A 640 26.80 -0.73 21.15
C ILE A 640 26.04 0.42 21.80
N SER A 641 26.19 1.61 21.26
CA SER A 641 25.39 2.77 21.65
C SER A 641 24.11 2.81 20.85
N ILE A 642 22.96 2.86 21.53
CA ILE A 642 21.63 3.01 20.98
C ILE A 642 21.10 4.38 21.41
N GLU A 643 21.05 5.28 20.45
CA GLU A 643 20.60 6.65 20.67
C GLU A 643 19.18 6.71 21.25
N ALA A 644 18.85 7.81 21.92
CA ALA A 644 17.49 8.07 22.36
C ALA A 644 16.54 8.17 21.16
N GLU A 645 15.32 7.66 21.30
CA GLU A 645 14.25 7.79 20.31
C GLU A 645 14.76 7.40 18.91
N SER A 646 15.19 6.12 18.76
CA SER A 646 15.82 5.64 17.52
C SER A 646 15.56 4.15 17.26
N PHE A 647 15.67 3.76 16.00
CA PHE A 647 15.62 2.37 15.54
C PHE A 647 16.91 2.02 14.80
N HIS A 648 17.51 0.88 15.18
CA HIS A 648 18.78 0.41 14.63
C HIS A 648 18.66 -1.01 14.10
N VAL A 649 19.28 -1.25 12.93
CA VAL A 649 19.50 -2.58 12.39
C VAL A 649 20.98 -2.78 12.18
N PHE A 650 21.55 -3.78 12.85
CA PHE A 650 22.92 -4.23 12.65
C PHE A 650 22.89 -5.47 11.76
N VAL A 651 23.65 -5.45 10.68
CA VAL A 651 23.83 -6.57 9.75
C VAL A 651 25.29 -6.94 9.83
N LEU A 652 25.59 -8.06 10.44
CA LEU A 652 26.95 -8.48 10.80
C LEU A 652 27.29 -9.80 10.11
N ASP A 653 28.45 -9.89 9.46
CA ASP A 653 28.93 -11.10 8.80
C ASP A 653 29.38 -12.14 9.84
N LEU A 654 28.98 -13.40 9.66
CA LEU A 654 29.27 -14.56 10.50
C LEU A 654 30.48 -15.36 10.03
#